data_858d599dc0a2c706acb75d9bb8e47e99
#
_entry.id   858d599dc0a2c706acb75d9bb8e47e99
#
_cell.length_a   1.000
_cell.length_b   1.000
_cell.length_c   1.000
_cell.angle_alpha   90.00
_cell.angle_beta   90.00
_cell.angle_gamma   90.00
#
_symmetry.space_group_name_H-M   'P 1'
#
loop_
_entity.id
_entity.type
_entity.pdbx_description
1 polymer ?
#
loop_
_entity_poly.entity_id
_entity_poly.type
_entity_poly.pdbx_seq_one_letter_code
_entity_poly.pdbx_strand_id
1 'polypeptide(L)'
;MNNDLEFDDIQQLLSAPADTSPDGMTRRKFIQMTAAGAAIATVGPAFGSTRALAGPRLAHDEGVVVLVQMGGGNDGINTVIPTAQMGAYRDLRGSLAVDESEMLHLPGGVALHPSLTGLHTRFNSGQVAIMQGLGYENPSLSHFDSMAHWMHGYAGERSEDSPRDGWMGRWLDGLGSTRTELEAVVFESSIPLHFRGRVANAVGVARDGGDNFGVRDDEPDLRMYDAVRQMANGSHPRGLWADAVADSGVAGIDLARRVAPAYESDNQGGSGFEREMERAARLINADVGVRVVGTTIGGFDTHANQGWRHADLMGSFDRGIERFFSTLDPRFSSRVTVVTFSEFGRRPEMNGSSGTDHGTASVAFAIGAKVRGGLYGEYPSLTSLDNRGNLRPSIDFRSMYGTVLDRWMRADSREVLGGNFETIDMFASSPGNREVVSPAPAPDSPQGYLITTDSGAVYNFGNKAGFGGTAGSAVAALQRHPSADGYWLCTADGGVEPFGEAEFLGSMAGYQLASPVVDMSIHPTGNGYWLLGGDGGVFSFGSAPFFGSTGNLRLRQPVVGMAAHPSGRGYWFVASDGGVFAFGQAAFYGSTGNLTLRRPVVGMASTPTGRGYWLVADDGGIFAYGDARFYGSTGGINLARPVVGMTATPTGRGYWLVADDGGIFAFGDAAFHGSLGDRVVGGRVIGIAA
;
A
#
# COMPACT_ATOMS: atom_id res chain seq x y z
N MET A 1 -46.94 -6.27 3.12
CA MET A 1 -46.91 -7.70 2.93
C MET A 1 -45.48 -8.13 3.13
N ASN A 2 -45.19 -8.69 4.30
CA ASN A 2 -43.88 -9.22 4.65
C ASN A 2 -43.65 -10.48 3.82
N ASN A 3 -42.57 -10.51 3.05
CA ASN A 3 -42.03 -11.72 2.44
C ASN A 3 -40.69 -12.03 3.11
N ASP A 4 -40.74 -12.42 4.37
CA ASP A 4 -39.64 -13.12 5.01
C ASP A 4 -39.78 -14.59 4.61
N LEU A 5 -38.90 -15.05 3.71
CA LEU A 5 -38.69 -16.47 3.46
C LEU A 5 -38.07 -17.06 4.74
N GLU A 6 -38.82 -17.86 5.48
CA GLU A 6 -38.32 -18.55 6.65
C GLU A 6 -37.30 -19.62 6.24
N PHE A 7 -36.40 -19.98 7.15
CA PHE A 7 -35.34 -20.98 6.94
C PHE A 7 -35.91 -22.35 6.47
N ASP A 8 -37.13 -22.67 6.86
CA ASP A 8 -37.84 -23.88 6.45
C ASP A 8 -38.27 -23.87 4.97
N ASP A 9 -38.56 -22.71 4.38
CA ASP A 9 -38.85 -22.56 2.95
C ASP A 9 -37.62 -22.84 2.08
N ILE A 10 -36.42 -22.47 2.58
CA ILE A 10 -35.15 -22.77 1.93
C ILE A 10 -34.83 -24.26 2.00
N GLN A 11 -35.10 -24.93 3.13
CA GLN A 11 -34.94 -26.38 3.28
C GLN A 11 -35.88 -27.15 2.36
N GLN A 12 -37.11 -26.67 2.17
CA GLN A 12 -38.10 -27.28 1.29
C GLN A 12 -37.71 -27.14 -0.20
N LEU A 13 -37.15 -25.99 -0.60
CA LEU A 13 -36.57 -25.78 -1.91
C LEU A 13 -35.34 -26.66 -2.21
N LEU A 14 -34.54 -26.96 -1.19
CA LEU A 14 -33.34 -27.81 -1.29
C LEU A 14 -33.68 -29.31 -1.35
N SER A 15 -34.87 -29.71 -0.88
CA SER A 15 -35.35 -31.10 -0.85
C SER A 15 -36.19 -31.50 -2.07
N ALA A 16 -36.53 -30.58 -2.96
CA ALA A 16 -37.29 -30.89 -4.18
C ALA A 16 -36.43 -31.72 -5.18
N PRO A 17 -37.07 -32.67 -5.93
CA PRO A 17 -36.32 -33.49 -6.89
C PRO A 17 -35.62 -32.66 -7.95
N ALA A 18 -34.42 -33.09 -8.33
CA ALA A 18 -33.54 -32.40 -9.27
C ALA A 18 -34.16 -32.32 -10.67
N ASP A 19 -34.72 -31.17 -11.02
CA ASP A 19 -35.12 -30.87 -12.38
C ASP A 19 -33.88 -30.32 -13.10
N THR A 20 -33.35 -31.10 -14.03
CA THR A 20 -32.21 -30.73 -14.84
C THR A 20 -32.66 -29.89 -16.02
N SER A 21 -32.14 -28.66 -16.13
CA SER A 21 -32.21 -27.89 -17.40
C SER A 21 -31.52 -28.66 -18.52
N PRO A 22 -31.80 -28.38 -19.80
CA PRO A 22 -31.15 -29.03 -20.95
C PRO A 22 -29.62 -28.91 -20.94
N ASP A 23 -29.06 -28.00 -20.16
CA ASP A 23 -27.63 -27.70 -20.07
C ASP A 23 -26.94 -28.33 -18.82
N GLY A 24 -27.58 -29.25 -18.13
CA GLY A 24 -26.95 -30.06 -17.05
C GLY A 24 -26.75 -29.35 -15.70
N MET A 25 -27.26 -28.14 -15.52
CA MET A 25 -27.18 -27.44 -14.23
C MET A 25 -28.35 -27.81 -13.34
N THR A 26 -28.08 -28.31 -12.13
CA THR A 26 -29.14 -28.55 -11.12
C THR A 26 -29.48 -27.27 -10.36
N ARG A 27 -30.74 -27.05 -10.01
CA ARG A 27 -31.21 -25.98 -9.11
C ARG A 27 -30.37 -25.88 -7.83
N ARG A 28 -29.94 -27.02 -7.28
CA ARG A 28 -29.08 -27.11 -6.11
C ARG A 28 -27.73 -26.51 -6.35
N LYS A 29 -27.10 -26.74 -7.53
CA LYS A 29 -25.80 -26.19 -7.91
C LYS A 29 -25.90 -24.66 -8.12
N PHE A 30 -27.02 -24.18 -8.69
CA PHE A 30 -27.29 -22.76 -8.84
C PHE A 30 -27.49 -22.05 -7.49
N ILE A 31 -28.26 -22.63 -6.55
CA ILE A 31 -28.50 -22.08 -5.21
C ILE A 31 -27.18 -22.12 -4.38
N GLN A 32 -26.39 -23.19 -4.50
CA GLN A 32 -25.08 -23.26 -3.83
C GLN A 32 -24.11 -22.21 -4.33
N MET A 33 -24.14 -21.88 -5.61
CA MET A 33 -23.30 -20.84 -6.20
C MET A 33 -23.76 -19.43 -5.84
N THR A 34 -25.09 -19.18 -5.81
CA THR A 34 -25.62 -17.90 -5.32
C THR A 34 -25.40 -17.73 -3.82
N ALA A 35 -25.48 -18.81 -3.03
CA ALA A 35 -25.14 -18.79 -1.61
C ALA A 35 -23.62 -18.62 -1.36
N ALA A 36 -22.77 -19.21 -2.20
CA ALA A 36 -21.32 -18.98 -2.16
C ALA A 36 -20.98 -17.54 -2.58
N GLY A 37 -21.62 -17.01 -3.63
CA GLY A 37 -21.54 -15.59 -4.01
C GLY A 37 -22.04 -14.67 -2.89
N ALA A 38 -23.10 -15.01 -2.19
CA ALA A 38 -23.62 -14.28 -1.04
C ALA A 38 -22.71 -14.39 0.20
N ALA A 39 -22.00 -15.50 0.40
CA ALA A 39 -21.01 -15.65 1.46
C ALA A 39 -19.75 -14.79 1.23
N ILE A 40 -19.40 -14.52 -0.04
CA ILE A 40 -18.39 -13.52 -0.42
C ILE A 40 -18.95 -12.11 -0.25
N ALA A 41 -20.25 -11.91 -0.43
CA ALA A 41 -20.96 -10.62 -0.32
C ALA A 41 -21.25 -10.15 1.11
N THR A 42 -20.88 -10.89 2.16
CA THR A 42 -20.82 -10.36 3.54
C THR A 42 -19.68 -9.33 3.75
N VAL A 43 -19.00 -8.95 2.68
CA VAL A 43 -18.23 -7.71 2.57
C VAL A 43 -19.25 -6.56 2.47
N GLY A 44 -19.42 -5.79 3.52
CA GLY A 44 -20.45 -4.78 3.74
C GLY A 44 -20.86 -3.84 2.60
N PRO A 45 -21.85 -2.96 2.78
CA PRO A 45 -22.63 -2.26 1.76
C PRO A 45 -21.88 -1.12 1.01
N ALA A 46 -20.60 -1.30 0.67
CA ALA A 46 -19.78 -0.27 0.02
C ALA A 46 -19.56 -0.49 -1.50
N PHE A 47 -20.32 -1.37 -2.14
CA PHE A 47 -20.23 -1.56 -3.60
C PHE A 47 -21.17 -0.62 -4.34
N GLY A 48 -20.80 0.64 -4.40
CA GLY A 48 -21.36 1.61 -5.34
C GLY A 48 -20.38 1.85 -6.48
N SER A 49 -20.75 1.42 -7.70
CA SER A 49 -20.18 1.71 -9.01
C SER A 49 -19.27 0.66 -9.65
N THR A 50 -19.76 0.14 -10.77
CA THR A 50 -19.04 -0.60 -11.82
C THR A 50 -17.75 0.11 -12.23
N ARG A 51 -16.60 -0.36 -11.72
CA ARG A 51 -15.29 0.04 -12.20
C ARG A 51 -14.68 -1.08 -13.05
N ALA A 52 -14.18 -0.68 -14.21
CA ALA A 52 -13.61 -1.54 -15.24
C ALA A 52 -12.54 -2.53 -14.74
N LEU A 53 -12.53 -3.68 -15.35
CA LEU A 53 -11.79 -4.94 -15.13
C LEU A 53 -10.25 -4.89 -15.11
N ALA A 54 -9.62 -3.74 -15.05
CA ALA A 54 -8.20 -3.63 -14.76
C ALA A 54 -8.06 -3.21 -13.29
N GLY A 55 -8.05 -4.18 -12.37
CA GLY A 55 -7.67 -3.92 -10.98
C GLY A 55 -6.29 -3.24 -10.94
N PRO A 56 -6.06 -2.31 -10.01
CA PRO A 56 -4.78 -1.61 -9.94
C PRO A 56 -3.68 -2.62 -9.66
N ARG A 57 -2.64 -2.58 -10.49
CA ARG A 57 -1.38 -3.25 -10.19
C ARG A 57 -0.82 -2.68 -8.90
N LEU A 58 -0.16 -3.51 -8.12
CA LEU A 58 0.55 -3.07 -6.92
C LEU A 58 1.49 -1.93 -7.31
N ALA A 59 1.35 -0.75 -6.70
CA ALA A 59 2.25 0.38 -6.99
C ALA A 59 3.70 -0.02 -6.67
N HIS A 60 4.66 0.51 -7.41
CA HIS A 60 6.06 0.03 -7.40
C HIS A 60 6.73 0.14 -6.03
N ASP A 61 6.23 1.00 -5.17
CA ASP A 61 6.72 1.27 -3.82
C ASP A 61 5.86 0.66 -2.70
N GLU A 62 4.84 -0.10 -3.03
CA GLU A 62 3.99 -0.79 -2.07
C GLU A 62 4.57 -2.14 -1.66
N GLY A 63 4.58 -2.39 -0.34
CA GLY A 63 5.00 -3.65 0.24
C GLY A 63 3.84 -4.64 0.37
N VAL A 64 4.18 -5.90 0.26
CA VAL A 64 3.30 -7.03 0.54
C VAL A 64 3.75 -7.70 1.83
N VAL A 65 2.80 -7.98 2.71
CA VAL A 65 3.00 -8.75 3.94
C VAL A 65 2.29 -10.09 3.83
N VAL A 66 3.02 -11.17 4.05
CA VAL A 66 2.43 -12.49 4.28
C VAL A 66 2.44 -12.73 5.79
N LEU A 67 1.26 -12.72 6.40
CA LEU A 67 1.08 -12.98 7.82
C LEU A 67 0.87 -14.48 8.04
N VAL A 68 1.77 -15.12 8.78
CA VAL A 68 1.70 -16.54 9.11
C VAL A 68 1.37 -16.68 10.59
N GLN A 69 0.18 -17.17 10.89
CA GLN A 69 -0.22 -17.52 12.24
C GLN A 69 0.28 -18.93 12.57
N MET A 70 1.06 -19.07 13.63
CA MET A 70 1.50 -20.34 14.20
C MET A 70 0.54 -20.72 15.34
N GLY A 71 -0.63 -21.29 14.96
CA GLY A 71 -1.75 -21.48 15.87
C GLY A 71 -1.58 -22.64 16.83
N GLY A 72 -1.77 -22.37 18.13
CA GLY A 72 -1.67 -23.33 19.22
C GLY A 72 -0.55 -23.01 20.23
N GLY A 73 0.10 -21.84 20.14
CA GLY A 73 1.18 -21.46 21.04
C GLY A 73 2.51 -22.15 20.71
N ASN A 74 3.24 -21.57 19.78
CA ASN A 74 4.54 -22.11 19.35
C ASN A 74 5.53 -22.20 20.50
N ASP A 75 6.22 -23.33 20.62
CA ASP A 75 7.34 -23.51 21.55
C ASP A 75 8.57 -22.72 21.06
N GLY A 76 8.63 -21.45 21.44
CA GLY A 76 9.72 -20.56 21.07
C GLY A 76 11.09 -21.06 21.56
N ILE A 77 11.15 -21.80 22.67
CA ILE A 77 12.40 -22.31 23.25
C ILE A 77 13.00 -23.44 22.39
N ASN A 78 12.16 -24.33 21.85
CA ASN A 78 12.61 -25.37 20.92
C ASN A 78 12.65 -24.90 19.46
N THR A 79 12.03 -23.79 19.12
CA THR A 79 12.14 -23.16 17.80
C THR A 79 13.47 -22.41 17.64
N VAL A 80 13.81 -21.59 18.66
CA VAL A 80 15.09 -20.86 18.77
C VAL A 80 15.70 -21.23 20.11
N ILE A 81 16.68 -22.11 20.09
CA ILE A 81 17.23 -22.78 21.28
C ILE A 81 18.28 -21.89 21.94
N PRO A 82 18.22 -21.62 23.26
CA PRO A 82 19.16 -20.75 23.96
C PRO A 82 20.46 -21.46 24.30
N THR A 83 21.41 -21.55 23.39
CA THR A 83 22.68 -22.23 23.59
C THR A 83 23.55 -21.56 24.68
N ALA A 84 23.37 -20.26 24.92
CA ALA A 84 23.99 -19.56 26.02
C ALA A 84 23.46 -19.99 27.41
N GLN A 85 22.29 -20.66 27.46
CA GLN A 85 21.65 -21.15 28.69
C GLN A 85 21.49 -22.68 28.66
N MET A 86 22.41 -23.41 28.04
CA MET A 86 22.28 -24.84 27.71
C MET A 86 22.04 -25.72 28.93
N GLY A 87 22.67 -25.43 30.08
CA GLY A 87 22.43 -26.17 31.32
C GLY A 87 20.97 -26.12 31.76
N ALA A 88 20.43 -24.90 31.92
CA ALA A 88 19.03 -24.69 32.28
C ALA A 88 18.07 -25.24 31.23
N TYR A 89 18.42 -25.11 29.95
CA TYR A 89 17.62 -25.66 28.84
C TYR A 89 17.47 -27.19 28.96
N ARG A 90 18.57 -27.92 29.16
CA ARG A 90 18.55 -29.38 29.32
C ARG A 90 17.79 -29.81 30.56
N ASP A 91 18.01 -29.12 31.67
CA ASP A 91 17.36 -29.45 32.96
C ASP A 91 15.83 -29.27 32.86
N LEU A 92 15.37 -28.20 32.25
CA LEU A 92 13.94 -27.90 32.13
C LEU A 92 13.25 -28.72 31.04
N ARG A 93 13.93 -29.01 29.94
CA ARG A 93 13.33 -29.70 28.77
C ARG A 93 13.44 -31.23 28.86
N GLY A 94 14.35 -31.77 29.67
CA GLY A 94 14.50 -33.22 29.78
C GLY A 94 14.60 -33.92 28.42
N SER A 95 13.66 -34.83 28.14
CA SER A 95 13.60 -35.55 26.86
C SER A 95 13.14 -34.70 25.65
N LEU A 96 12.65 -33.48 25.85
CA LEU A 96 12.33 -32.55 24.78
C LEU A 96 13.51 -31.68 24.35
N ALA A 97 14.64 -31.75 25.11
CA ALA A 97 15.85 -31.03 24.72
C ALA A 97 16.38 -31.58 23.39
N VAL A 98 16.60 -30.70 22.42
CA VAL A 98 17.26 -31.03 21.16
C VAL A 98 18.75 -31.36 21.42
N ASP A 99 19.30 -32.36 20.74
CA ASP A 99 20.72 -32.66 20.83
C ASP A 99 21.55 -31.51 20.26
N GLU A 100 22.57 -31.08 21.00
CA GLU A 100 23.41 -29.95 20.61
C GLU A 100 24.15 -30.19 19.30
N SER A 101 24.43 -31.44 18.95
CA SER A 101 25.10 -31.83 17.70
C SER A 101 24.18 -31.67 16.46
N GLU A 102 22.86 -31.62 16.67
CA GLU A 102 21.86 -31.44 15.61
C GLU A 102 21.42 -29.98 15.44
N MET A 103 21.72 -29.11 16.42
CA MET A 103 21.29 -27.72 16.42
C MET A 103 21.92 -26.91 15.28
N LEU A 104 21.14 -26.03 14.69
CA LEU A 104 21.61 -25.08 13.66
C LEU A 104 22.09 -23.80 14.34
N HIS A 105 23.35 -23.74 14.69
CA HIS A 105 23.92 -22.65 15.48
C HIS A 105 23.86 -21.30 14.78
N LEU A 106 23.53 -20.26 15.56
CA LEU A 106 23.49 -18.86 15.14
C LEU A 106 24.41 -18.01 16.03
N PRO A 107 24.84 -16.82 15.60
CA PRO A 107 25.45 -15.83 16.47
C PRO A 107 24.57 -15.50 17.69
N GLY A 108 25.17 -14.97 18.76
CA GLY A 108 24.41 -14.46 19.91
C GLY A 108 23.95 -15.54 20.92
N GLY A 109 24.52 -16.75 20.86
CA GLY A 109 24.26 -17.78 21.86
C GLY A 109 22.89 -18.45 21.74
N VAL A 110 22.41 -18.60 20.53
CA VAL A 110 21.19 -19.32 20.18
C VAL A 110 21.41 -20.26 18.99
N ALA A 111 20.47 -21.17 18.76
CA ALA A 111 20.44 -22.03 17.59
C ALA A 111 19.00 -22.24 17.12
N LEU A 112 18.79 -22.51 15.84
CA LEU A 112 17.50 -22.95 15.33
C LEU A 112 17.30 -24.46 15.53
N HIS A 113 16.03 -24.86 15.58
CA HIS A 113 15.64 -26.26 15.55
C HIS A 113 16.22 -26.97 14.31
N PRO A 114 16.68 -28.23 14.37
CA PRO A 114 17.29 -28.98 13.26
C PRO A 114 16.47 -28.98 11.97
N SER A 115 15.14 -28.97 12.08
CA SER A 115 14.24 -28.96 10.91
C SER A 115 14.17 -27.62 10.15
N LEU A 116 14.82 -26.54 10.62
CA LEU A 116 14.75 -25.19 10.03
C LEU A 116 15.96 -24.88 9.13
N THR A 117 16.35 -25.80 8.27
CA THR A 117 17.57 -25.72 7.45
C THR A 117 17.52 -24.61 6.39
N GLY A 118 16.38 -24.42 5.75
CA GLY A 118 16.15 -23.34 4.78
C GLY A 118 16.16 -21.97 5.49
N LEU A 119 15.48 -21.87 6.63
CA LEU A 119 15.47 -20.65 7.44
C LEU A 119 16.87 -20.29 7.95
N HIS A 120 17.67 -21.29 8.35
CA HIS A 120 19.07 -21.10 8.74
C HIS A 120 19.91 -20.55 7.58
N THR A 121 19.74 -21.08 6.38
CA THR A 121 20.41 -20.59 5.18
C THR A 121 20.03 -19.14 4.88
N ARG A 122 18.75 -18.78 5.02
CA ARG A 122 18.26 -17.41 4.84
C ARG A 122 18.76 -16.46 5.93
N PHE A 123 18.84 -16.93 7.18
CA PHE A 123 19.42 -16.15 8.28
C PHE A 123 20.89 -15.78 7.97
N ASN A 124 21.68 -16.76 7.56
CA ASN A 124 23.08 -16.55 7.19
C ASN A 124 23.26 -15.63 5.97
N SER A 125 22.21 -15.50 5.14
CA SER A 125 22.14 -14.54 4.02
C SER A 125 21.59 -13.16 4.43
N GLY A 126 21.36 -12.92 5.72
CA GLY A 126 20.85 -11.64 6.22
C GLY A 126 19.36 -11.38 5.94
N GLN A 127 18.59 -12.41 5.59
CA GLN A 127 17.19 -12.29 5.18
C GLN A 127 16.17 -12.68 6.27
N VAL A 128 16.61 -12.96 7.49
CA VAL A 128 15.73 -13.34 8.60
C VAL A 128 16.05 -12.51 9.83
N ALA A 129 15.07 -11.79 10.33
CA ALA A 129 15.06 -11.18 11.66
C ALA A 129 14.31 -12.09 12.62
N ILE A 130 14.94 -12.41 13.75
CA ILE A 130 14.37 -13.21 14.83
C ILE A 130 14.07 -12.30 16.01
N MET A 131 12.80 -12.10 16.32
CA MET A 131 12.36 -11.35 17.49
C MET A 131 12.25 -12.31 18.68
N GLN A 132 13.04 -12.09 19.72
CA GLN A 132 13.13 -12.93 20.90
C GLN A 132 12.33 -12.31 22.05
N GLY A 133 11.68 -13.13 22.85
CA GLY A 133 10.94 -12.65 24.02
C GLY A 133 9.69 -11.85 23.68
N LEU A 134 9.05 -12.11 22.54
CA LEU A 134 7.85 -11.43 22.10
C LEU A 134 6.62 -11.87 22.91
N GLY A 135 5.86 -10.91 23.44
CA GLY A 135 4.67 -11.18 24.25
C GLY A 135 3.97 -9.89 24.64
N TYR A 136 3.25 -9.91 25.76
CA TYR A 136 2.63 -8.73 26.34
C TYR A 136 2.48 -8.87 27.86
N GLU A 137 2.27 -7.75 28.54
CA GLU A 137 2.14 -7.73 29.99
C GLU A 137 0.83 -8.38 30.45
N ASN A 138 0.87 -9.14 31.54
CA ASN A 138 -0.27 -9.86 32.13
C ASN A 138 -1.05 -10.73 31.12
N PRO A 139 -0.39 -11.64 30.39
CA PRO A 139 -1.02 -12.40 29.34
C PRO A 139 -2.06 -13.40 29.87
N SER A 140 -3.14 -13.55 29.11
CA SER A 140 -4.04 -14.69 29.24
C SER A 140 -3.36 -15.94 28.66
N LEU A 141 -3.49 -17.07 29.35
CA LEU A 141 -3.03 -18.37 28.84
C LEU A 141 -4.17 -19.18 28.19
N SER A 142 -5.31 -18.54 27.94
CA SER A 142 -6.41 -19.07 27.13
C SER A 142 -6.16 -18.78 25.65
N HIS A 143 -6.22 -19.78 24.78
CA HIS A 143 -6.11 -19.59 23.33
C HIS A 143 -7.08 -18.53 22.83
N PHE A 144 -8.35 -18.58 23.25
CA PHE A 144 -9.40 -17.66 22.79
C PHE A 144 -9.10 -16.21 23.15
N ASP A 145 -8.73 -15.96 24.42
CA ASP A 145 -8.47 -14.62 24.89
C ASP A 145 -7.16 -14.06 24.33
N SER A 146 -6.09 -14.86 24.40
CA SER A 146 -4.79 -14.42 23.91
C SER A 146 -4.80 -14.20 22.39
N MET A 147 -5.39 -15.14 21.63
CA MET A 147 -5.54 -14.97 20.19
C MET A 147 -6.36 -13.74 19.85
N ALA A 148 -7.48 -13.51 20.55
CA ALA A 148 -8.28 -12.33 20.35
C ALA A 148 -7.49 -11.05 20.67
N HIS A 149 -6.62 -11.06 21.69
CA HIS A 149 -5.76 -9.92 22.03
C HIS A 149 -4.73 -9.62 20.93
N TRP A 150 -4.05 -10.65 20.42
CA TRP A 150 -3.11 -10.53 19.31
C TRP A 150 -3.79 -10.08 18.02
N MET A 151 -4.94 -10.68 17.68
CA MET A 151 -5.70 -10.32 16.47
C MET A 151 -6.25 -8.90 16.54
N HIS A 152 -6.65 -8.46 17.75
CA HIS A 152 -7.14 -7.12 17.97
C HIS A 152 -6.00 -6.08 17.89
N GLY A 153 -4.88 -6.32 18.58
CA GLY A 153 -3.67 -5.50 18.51
C GLY A 153 -3.84 -4.08 19.04
N TYR A 154 -4.89 -3.77 19.83
CA TYR A 154 -5.15 -2.42 20.33
C TYR A 154 -4.48 -2.16 21.68
N ALA A 155 -4.12 -0.90 21.97
CA ALA A 155 -3.38 -0.52 23.18
C ALA A 155 -4.19 -0.55 24.48
N GLY A 156 -5.53 -0.41 24.40
CA GLY A 156 -6.40 -0.39 25.57
C GLY A 156 -6.69 -1.78 26.16
N GLU A 157 -7.07 -1.82 27.45
CA GLU A 157 -7.65 -3.03 28.02
C GLU A 157 -8.95 -3.40 27.31
N ARG A 158 -9.19 -4.71 27.15
CA ARG A 158 -10.47 -5.18 26.57
C ARG A 158 -11.61 -4.89 27.53
N SER A 159 -12.55 -4.09 27.08
CA SER A 159 -13.85 -3.89 27.71
C SER A 159 -14.96 -4.35 26.77
N GLU A 160 -16.20 -4.37 27.23
CA GLU A 160 -17.37 -4.64 26.38
C GLU A 160 -17.50 -3.63 25.23
N ASP A 161 -16.92 -2.43 25.41
CA ASP A 161 -16.86 -1.35 24.42
C ASP A 161 -15.62 -1.43 23.50
N SER A 162 -14.75 -2.43 23.65
CA SER A 162 -13.57 -2.59 22.82
C SER A 162 -13.97 -2.81 21.35
N PRO A 163 -13.23 -2.22 20.39
CA PRO A 163 -13.54 -2.42 18.97
C PRO A 163 -13.66 -3.91 18.62
N ARG A 164 -14.66 -4.26 17.83
CA ARG A 164 -14.87 -5.64 17.33
C ARG A 164 -14.12 -5.92 16.04
N ASP A 165 -13.15 -5.05 15.71
CA ASP A 165 -12.29 -5.09 14.55
C ASP A 165 -10.87 -5.54 14.94
N GLY A 166 -10.11 -6.03 13.97
CA GLY A 166 -8.72 -6.40 14.12
C GLY A 166 -7.77 -5.34 13.57
N TRP A 167 -6.49 -5.42 13.91
CA TRP A 167 -5.50 -4.43 13.55
C TRP A 167 -5.33 -4.28 12.02
N MET A 168 -5.35 -5.37 11.28
CA MET A 168 -5.25 -5.32 9.82
C MET A 168 -6.56 -4.84 9.18
N GLY A 169 -7.70 -5.16 9.82
CA GLY A 169 -9.01 -4.63 9.41
C GLY A 169 -9.09 -3.11 9.58
N ARG A 170 -8.56 -2.55 10.67
CA ARG A 170 -8.46 -1.09 10.85
C ARG A 170 -7.54 -0.45 9.81
N TRP A 171 -6.42 -1.10 9.46
CA TRP A 171 -5.61 -0.65 8.34
C TRP A 171 -6.39 -0.62 7.03
N LEU A 172 -7.17 -1.66 6.71
CA LEU A 172 -8.04 -1.72 5.53
C LEU A 172 -9.09 -0.60 5.53
N ASP A 173 -9.70 -0.32 6.69
CA ASP A 173 -10.65 0.79 6.84
C ASP A 173 -9.99 2.15 6.55
N GLY A 174 -8.74 2.34 6.98
CA GLY A 174 -7.94 3.55 6.75
C GLY A 174 -7.62 3.82 5.27
N LEU A 175 -7.64 2.80 4.41
CA LEU A 175 -7.43 2.98 2.97
C LEU A 175 -8.61 3.69 2.27
N GLY A 176 -9.79 3.68 2.87
CA GLY A 176 -10.97 4.36 2.35
C GLY A 176 -11.30 4.00 0.89
N SER A 177 -11.49 5.02 0.05
CA SER A 177 -11.83 4.85 -1.38
C SER A 177 -10.65 4.40 -2.26
N THR A 178 -9.43 4.38 -1.75
CA THR A 178 -8.25 3.90 -2.51
C THR A 178 -8.09 2.39 -2.46
N ARG A 179 -8.84 1.72 -1.59
CA ARG A 179 -8.83 0.27 -1.41
C ARG A 179 -9.30 -0.48 -2.66
N THR A 180 -8.62 -1.60 -2.92
CA THR A 180 -9.06 -2.61 -3.91
C THR A 180 -9.79 -3.76 -3.22
N GLU A 181 -10.57 -4.55 -3.96
CA GLU A 181 -11.25 -5.71 -3.38
C GLU A 181 -10.27 -6.79 -2.90
N LEU A 182 -9.08 -6.89 -3.52
CA LEU A 182 -8.06 -7.89 -3.22
C LEU A 182 -6.91 -7.35 -2.37
N GLU A 183 -7.05 -6.19 -1.72
CA GLU A 183 -6.00 -5.61 -0.89
C GLU A 183 -5.49 -6.58 0.19
N ALA A 184 -6.39 -7.36 0.80
CA ALA A 184 -6.06 -8.43 1.73
C ALA A 184 -6.82 -9.71 1.40
N VAL A 185 -6.11 -10.84 1.37
CA VAL A 185 -6.65 -12.17 1.07
C VAL A 185 -6.26 -13.13 2.18
N VAL A 186 -7.17 -14.00 2.61
CA VAL A 186 -6.91 -15.06 3.58
C VAL A 186 -7.33 -16.42 3.00
N PHE A 187 -6.52 -17.45 3.19
CA PHE A 187 -6.85 -18.82 2.75
C PHE A 187 -7.69 -19.53 3.82
N GLU A 188 -8.85 -18.97 4.11
CA GLU A 188 -9.79 -19.53 5.10
C GLU A 188 -11.24 -19.29 4.66
N SER A 189 -12.13 -20.20 5.04
CA SER A 189 -13.57 -20.06 4.77
C SER A 189 -14.24 -19.00 5.66
N SER A 190 -13.62 -18.64 6.79
CA SER A 190 -14.06 -17.57 7.67
C SER A 190 -12.95 -16.55 7.85
N ILE A 191 -13.26 -15.26 7.76
CA ILE A 191 -12.27 -14.20 7.90
C ILE A 191 -11.85 -14.09 9.38
N PRO A 192 -10.57 -14.32 9.72
CA PRO A 192 -10.06 -14.17 11.08
C PRO A 192 -10.21 -12.73 11.60
N LEU A 193 -10.32 -12.56 12.93
CA LEU A 193 -10.59 -11.27 13.55
C LEU A 193 -9.59 -10.18 13.14
N HIS A 194 -8.31 -10.49 13.05
CA HIS A 194 -7.29 -9.48 12.68
C HIS A 194 -7.49 -8.88 11.28
N PHE A 195 -8.24 -9.52 10.40
CA PHE A 195 -8.59 -9.05 9.06
C PHE A 195 -9.99 -8.44 8.95
N ARG A 196 -10.73 -8.33 10.05
CA ARG A 196 -12.06 -7.70 10.06
C ARG A 196 -11.94 -6.24 10.45
N GLY A 197 -12.40 -5.34 9.59
CA GLY A 197 -12.61 -3.93 9.89
C GLY A 197 -14.08 -3.63 10.20
N ARG A 198 -14.39 -2.37 10.44
CA ARG A 198 -15.76 -1.86 10.63
C ARG A 198 -16.50 -1.71 9.31
N VAL A 199 -15.77 -1.34 8.27
CA VAL A 199 -16.27 -1.05 6.92
C VAL A 199 -15.68 -2.03 5.91
N ALA A 200 -14.45 -2.47 6.14
CA ALA A 200 -13.65 -3.27 5.21
C ALA A 200 -13.20 -4.59 5.85
N ASN A 201 -13.23 -5.66 5.08
CA ASN A 201 -12.68 -6.96 5.48
C ASN A 201 -11.74 -7.48 4.39
N ALA A 202 -10.86 -8.42 4.75
CA ALA A 202 -10.15 -9.22 3.77
C ALA A 202 -11.12 -10.12 2.99
N VAL A 203 -10.65 -10.65 1.87
CA VAL A 203 -11.35 -11.67 1.09
C VAL A 203 -10.93 -13.05 1.58
N GLY A 204 -11.91 -13.87 1.98
CA GLY A 204 -11.68 -15.28 2.29
C GLY A 204 -11.70 -16.12 1.01
N VAL A 205 -10.67 -16.96 0.82
CA VAL A 205 -10.56 -17.89 -0.31
C VAL A 205 -10.37 -19.30 0.23
N ALA A 206 -11.10 -20.27 -0.33
CA ALA A 206 -11.09 -21.64 0.19
C ALA A 206 -9.69 -22.28 0.13
N ARG A 207 -9.34 -23.03 1.20
CA ARG A 207 -8.06 -23.76 1.31
C ARG A 207 -7.89 -24.86 0.27
N ASP A 208 -8.97 -25.54 -0.07
CA ASP A 208 -8.93 -26.79 -0.84
C ASP A 208 -9.04 -26.59 -2.36
N GLY A 209 -8.80 -25.37 -2.82
CA GLY A 209 -8.76 -25.07 -4.26
C GLY A 209 -10.09 -25.14 -4.97
N GLY A 210 -10.09 -24.69 -6.17
CA GLY A 210 -11.14 -24.35 -7.09
C GLY A 210 -12.36 -25.24 -7.31
N ASP A 211 -12.50 -26.38 -6.69
CA ASP A 211 -13.71 -27.19 -6.88
C ASP A 211 -15.00 -26.50 -6.35
N ASN A 212 -14.84 -25.50 -5.48
CA ASN A 212 -15.97 -24.70 -4.99
C ASN A 212 -16.26 -23.44 -5.82
N PHE A 213 -15.31 -22.97 -6.64
CA PHE A 213 -15.51 -21.81 -7.51
C PHE A 213 -15.67 -22.20 -8.98
N GLY A 214 -15.33 -23.46 -9.35
CA GLY A 214 -15.60 -24.01 -10.67
C GLY A 214 -15.13 -23.14 -11.84
N VAL A 215 -14.08 -22.32 -11.66
CA VAL A 215 -13.54 -21.50 -12.73
C VAL A 215 -12.60 -22.37 -13.55
N ARG A 216 -13.17 -23.32 -14.26
CA ARG A 216 -12.50 -23.95 -15.39
C ARG A 216 -12.78 -23.10 -16.63
N ASP A 217 -11.77 -22.91 -17.46
CA ASP A 217 -11.94 -22.32 -18.78
C ASP A 217 -12.66 -23.29 -19.76
N ASP A 218 -13.44 -24.27 -19.22
CA ASP A 218 -14.27 -25.09 -20.05
C ASP A 218 -15.58 -24.37 -20.45
N GLU A 219 -16.02 -24.63 -21.65
CA GLU A 219 -17.18 -23.97 -22.26
C GLU A 219 -18.48 -23.92 -21.41
N PRO A 220 -18.83 -24.96 -20.59
CA PRO A 220 -20.02 -24.91 -19.74
C PRO A 220 -19.96 -23.85 -18.63
N ASP A 221 -18.80 -23.69 -17.99
CA ASP A 221 -18.63 -22.74 -16.89
C ASP A 221 -18.58 -21.29 -17.40
N LEU A 222 -17.93 -21.05 -18.54
CA LEU A 222 -17.94 -19.74 -19.21
C LEU A 222 -19.36 -19.30 -19.60
N ARG A 223 -20.17 -20.20 -20.17
CA ARG A 223 -21.58 -19.92 -20.53
C ARG A 223 -22.43 -19.61 -19.31
N MET A 224 -22.18 -20.30 -18.20
CA MET A 224 -22.88 -20.04 -16.94
C MET A 224 -22.53 -18.63 -16.37
N TYR A 225 -21.27 -18.25 -16.40
CA TYR A 225 -20.84 -16.92 -15.96
C TYR A 225 -21.40 -15.82 -16.86
N ASP A 226 -21.45 -16.04 -18.17
CA ASP A 226 -22.06 -15.09 -19.09
C ASP A 226 -23.58 -15.01 -18.87
N ALA A 227 -24.26 -16.11 -18.58
CA ALA A 227 -25.67 -16.09 -18.23
C ALA A 227 -25.94 -15.32 -16.93
N VAL A 228 -25.13 -15.47 -15.88
CA VAL A 228 -25.23 -14.70 -14.64
C VAL A 228 -25.01 -13.21 -14.92
N ARG A 229 -24.00 -12.85 -15.72
CA ARG A 229 -23.77 -11.47 -16.14
C ARG A 229 -24.93 -10.88 -16.96
N GLN A 230 -25.49 -11.64 -17.88
CA GLN A 230 -26.65 -11.20 -18.65
C GLN A 230 -27.89 -11.01 -17.76
N MET A 231 -28.11 -11.89 -16.80
CA MET A 231 -29.18 -11.72 -15.81
C MET A 231 -28.93 -10.51 -14.90
N ALA A 232 -27.70 -10.21 -14.56
CA ALA A 232 -27.32 -9.04 -13.77
C ALA A 232 -27.47 -7.73 -14.57
N ASN A 233 -27.20 -7.75 -15.88
CA ASN A 233 -27.27 -6.57 -16.75
C ASN A 233 -28.66 -6.38 -17.40
N GLY A 234 -29.61 -7.26 -17.16
CA GLY A 234 -30.96 -7.19 -17.75
C GLY A 234 -31.74 -5.97 -17.29
N SER A 235 -32.43 -5.31 -18.23
CA SER A 235 -33.17 -4.03 -18.08
C SER A 235 -34.50 -4.12 -17.33
N HIS A 236 -34.73 -5.13 -16.51
CA HIS A 236 -35.96 -5.23 -15.76
C HIS A 236 -35.83 -4.55 -14.39
N PRO A 237 -36.80 -3.76 -13.94
CA PRO A 237 -36.77 -3.15 -12.61
C PRO A 237 -36.84 -4.26 -11.57
N ARG A 238 -35.70 -4.60 -11.01
CA ARG A 238 -35.53 -5.49 -9.87
C ARG A 238 -35.51 -4.59 -8.64
N GLY A 239 -36.16 -4.99 -7.57
CA GLY A 239 -36.06 -4.23 -6.33
C GLY A 239 -34.59 -4.19 -5.82
N LEU A 240 -34.24 -3.22 -4.97
CA LEU A 240 -32.91 -2.96 -4.41
C LEU A 240 -32.13 -4.23 -3.99
N TRP A 241 -32.81 -5.24 -3.46
CA TRP A 241 -32.22 -6.51 -3.05
C TRP A 241 -31.78 -7.38 -4.23
N ALA A 242 -32.58 -7.43 -5.29
CA ALA A 242 -32.24 -8.24 -6.47
C ALA A 242 -31.08 -7.64 -7.25
N ASP A 243 -30.98 -6.32 -7.30
CA ASP A 243 -29.84 -5.61 -7.90
C ASP A 243 -28.57 -5.85 -7.08
N ALA A 244 -28.64 -5.76 -5.73
CA ALA A 244 -27.52 -6.04 -4.86
C ALA A 244 -27.01 -7.49 -4.96
N VAL A 245 -27.90 -8.47 -5.10
CA VAL A 245 -27.56 -9.89 -5.29
C VAL A 245 -26.91 -10.11 -6.67
N ALA A 246 -27.43 -9.47 -7.72
CA ALA A 246 -26.87 -9.57 -9.06
C ALA A 246 -25.49 -8.96 -9.14
N ASP A 247 -25.29 -7.77 -8.59
CA ASP A 247 -24.00 -7.07 -8.55
C ASP A 247 -22.97 -7.89 -7.74
N SER A 248 -23.39 -8.47 -6.60
CA SER A 248 -22.54 -9.34 -5.79
C SER A 248 -22.14 -10.63 -6.53
N GLY A 249 -23.05 -11.19 -7.32
CA GLY A 249 -22.76 -12.37 -8.16
C GLY A 249 -21.71 -12.06 -9.24
N VAL A 250 -21.84 -10.94 -9.93
CA VAL A 250 -20.86 -10.51 -10.93
C VAL A 250 -19.51 -10.21 -10.28
N ALA A 251 -19.49 -9.49 -9.16
CA ALA A 251 -18.27 -9.20 -8.42
C ALA A 251 -17.55 -10.47 -7.95
N GLY A 252 -18.32 -11.48 -7.46
CA GLY A 252 -17.79 -12.78 -7.07
C GLY A 252 -17.15 -13.55 -8.23
N ILE A 253 -17.75 -13.54 -9.42
CA ILE A 253 -17.19 -14.17 -10.63
C ILE A 253 -15.88 -13.48 -11.05
N ASP A 254 -15.87 -12.15 -11.06
CA ASP A 254 -14.68 -11.39 -11.46
C ASP A 254 -13.54 -11.57 -10.43
N LEU A 255 -13.87 -11.65 -9.16
CA LEU A 255 -12.93 -11.95 -8.09
C LEU A 255 -12.34 -13.36 -8.25
N ALA A 256 -13.19 -14.38 -8.48
CA ALA A 256 -12.77 -15.75 -8.69
C ALA A 256 -11.79 -15.88 -9.87
N ARG A 257 -12.07 -15.20 -11.00
CA ARG A 257 -11.16 -15.15 -12.16
C ARG A 257 -9.81 -14.51 -11.83
N ARG A 258 -9.79 -13.49 -11.00
CA ARG A 258 -8.54 -12.81 -10.61
C ARG A 258 -7.67 -13.65 -9.69
N VAL A 259 -8.26 -14.50 -8.85
CA VAL A 259 -7.52 -15.39 -7.95
C VAL A 259 -7.24 -16.78 -8.56
N ALA A 260 -7.91 -17.15 -9.65
CA ALA A 260 -7.74 -18.45 -10.33
C ALA A 260 -6.27 -18.83 -10.60
N PRO A 261 -5.37 -17.90 -11.05
CA PRO A 261 -3.96 -18.23 -11.28
C PRO A 261 -3.23 -18.77 -10.03
N ALA A 262 -3.71 -18.47 -8.83
CA ALA A 262 -3.14 -19.01 -7.60
C ALA A 262 -3.36 -20.52 -7.43
N TYR A 263 -4.35 -21.11 -8.16
CA TYR A 263 -4.76 -22.50 -8.06
C TYR A 263 -4.36 -23.39 -9.25
N GLU A 264 -3.79 -22.80 -10.31
CA GLU A 264 -3.54 -23.48 -11.62
C GLU A 264 -2.58 -24.68 -11.61
N SER A 265 -2.03 -25.13 -10.49
CA SER A 265 -1.13 -26.29 -10.48
C SER A 265 -1.10 -27.06 -9.15
N ASP A 266 -2.23 -27.24 -8.52
CA ASP A 266 -2.38 -27.84 -7.17
C ASP A 266 -2.01 -29.35 -7.08
N ASN A 267 -1.48 -29.95 -8.15
CA ASN A 267 -1.11 -31.38 -8.22
C ASN A 267 0.28 -31.71 -7.63
N GLN A 268 0.98 -30.75 -7.04
CA GLN A 268 2.28 -31.00 -6.43
C GLN A 268 2.13 -31.26 -4.92
N GLY A 269 2.52 -32.45 -4.46
CA GLY A 269 2.44 -32.88 -3.05
C GLY A 269 2.94 -31.85 -2.03
N GLY A 270 2.84 -32.16 -0.76
CA GLY A 270 3.21 -31.29 0.36
C GLY A 270 2.06 -31.15 1.39
N SER A 271 2.37 -30.56 2.56
CA SER A 271 1.36 -30.26 3.58
C SER A 271 0.35 -29.19 3.12
N GLY A 272 -0.75 -29.05 3.84
CA GLY A 272 -1.71 -27.98 3.60
C GLY A 272 -1.05 -26.60 3.62
N PHE A 273 -0.19 -26.35 4.62
CA PHE A 273 0.54 -25.10 4.74
C PHE A 273 1.52 -24.84 3.58
N GLU A 274 2.26 -25.86 3.14
CA GLU A 274 3.17 -25.74 1.99
C GLU A 274 2.43 -25.31 0.71
N ARG A 275 1.23 -25.88 0.47
CA ARG A 275 0.39 -25.48 -0.67
C ARG A 275 -0.17 -24.07 -0.52
N GLU A 276 -0.57 -23.66 0.69
CA GLU A 276 -1.03 -22.29 0.94
C GLU A 276 0.08 -21.26 0.70
N MET A 277 1.29 -21.53 1.11
CA MET A 277 2.44 -20.66 0.87
C MET A 277 2.77 -20.55 -0.63
N GLU A 278 2.65 -21.64 -1.38
CA GLU A 278 2.80 -21.61 -2.84
C GLU A 278 1.69 -20.75 -3.49
N ARG A 279 0.43 -20.92 -3.08
CA ARG A 279 -0.71 -20.11 -3.56
C ARG A 279 -0.53 -18.63 -3.23
N ALA A 280 -0.03 -18.31 -2.04
CA ALA A 280 0.29 -16.94 -1.67
C ALA A 280 1.28 -16.30 -2.64
N ALA A 281 2.36 -17.00 -2.99
CA ALA A 281 3.33 -16.52 -3.96
C ALA A 281 2.72 -16.34 -5.36
N ARG A 282 1.91 -17.26 -5.82
CA ARG A 282 1.23 -17.18 -7.12
C ARG A 282 0.23 -16.04 -7.19
N LEU A 283 -0.53 -15.82 -6.12
CA LEU A 283 -1.46 -14.70 -6.00
C LEU A 283 -0.72 -13.36 -6.09
N ILE A 284 0.44 -13.24 -5.45
CA ILE A 284 1.30 -12.06 -5.55
C ILE A 284 1.85 -11.91 -6.97
N ASN A 285 2.29 -13.00 -7.60
CA ASN A 285 2.81 -13.02 -8.97
C ASN A 285 1.77 -12.57 -10.01
N ALA A 286 0.49 -12.84 -9.75
CA ALA A 286 -0.63 -12.41 -10.61
C ALA A 286 -0.82 -10.87 -10.63
N ASP A 287 -0.15 -10.14 -9.73
CA ASP A 287 -0.14 -8.66 -9.66
C ASP A 287 -1.54 -8.03 -9.64
N VAL A 288 -2.43 -8.65 -8.88
CA VAL A 288 -3.84 -8.25 -8.78
C VAL A 288 -4.11 -7.19 -7.68
N GLY A 289 -3.06 -6.57 -7.15
CA GLY A 289 -3.14 -5.52 -6.15
C GLY A 289 -3.18 -6.03 -4.71
N VAL A 290 -2.80 -7.30 -4.45
CA VAL A 290 -2.74 -7.86 -3.10
C VAL A 290 -1.59 -7.27 -2.32
N ARG A 291 -1.87 -6.72 -1.14
CA ARG A 291 -0.88 -6.17 -0.20
C ARG A 291 -0.73 -7.01 1.06
N VAL A 292 -1.74 -7.78 1.42
CA VAL A 292 -1.67 -8.66 2.58
C VAL A 292 -2.22 -10.04 2.23
N VAL A 293 -1.48 -11.08 2.59
CA VAL A 293 -1.93 -12.47 2.53
C VAL A 293 -1.88 -13.07 3.92
N GLY A 294 -3.00 -13.62 4.39
CA GLY A 294 -3.07 -14.34 5.67
C GLY A 294 -3.09 -15.85 5.46
N THR A 295 -2.28 -16.57 6.24
CA THR A 295 -2.27 -18.04 6.27
C THR A 295 -1.99 -18.54 7.68
N THR A 296 -2.33 -19.79 7.95
CA THR A 296 -2.20 -20.42 9.27
C THR A 296 -1.53 -21.78 9.17
N ILE A 297 -0.51 -21.99 10.00
CA ILE A 297 -0.02 -23.33 10.33
C ILE A 297 -0.47 -23.65 11.75
N GLY A 298 -1.40 -24.57 11.90
CA GLY A 298 -1.92 -25.01 13.21
C GLY A 298 -1.20 -26.25 13.74
N GLY A 299 -1.55 -26.65 14.98
CA GLY A 299 -1.06 -27.87 15.59
C GLY A 299 0.01 -27.67 16.66
N PHE A 300 0.35 -26.41 16.99
CA PHE A 300 1.35 -26.08 18.02
C PHE A 300 0.87 -26.33 19.47
N ASP A 301 -0.39 -26.68 19.67
CA ASP A 301 -0.90 -27.04 21.02
C ASP A 301 -0.43 -28.43 21.45
N THR A 302 0.85 -28.53 21.76
CA THR A 302 1.59 -29.78 21.99
C THR A 302 1.76 -30.11 23.47
N HIS A 303 0.63 -30.32 24.18
CA HIS A 303 0.63 -30.73 25.60
C HIS A 303 1.16 -32.16 25.84
N ALA A 304 1.27 -32.98 24.81
CA ALA A 304 1.77 -34.34 24.92
C ALA A 304 2.53 -34.76 23.65
N ASN A 305 3.56 -35.60 23.84
CA ASN A 305 4.37 -36.16 22.74
C ASN A 305 4.89 -35.06 21.79
N GLN A 306 5.36 -33.94 22.33
CA GLN A 306 5.72 -32.76 21.58
C GLN A 306 6.90 -32.98 20.64
N GLY A 307 7.91 -33.72 21.02
CA GLY A 307 9.20 -33.78 20.33
C GLY A 307 9.07 -33.97 18.81
N TRP A 308 8.47 -35.10 18.38
CA TRP A 308 8.32 -35.38 16.96
C TRP A 308 7.28 -34.46 16.26
N ARG A 309 6.21 -34.05 16.99
CA ARG A 309 5.19 -33.16 16.44
C ARG A 309 5.73 -31.79 16.15
N HIS A 310 6.51 -31.23 17.08
CA HIS A 310 7.13 -29.93 16.89
C HIS A 310 8.17 -29.98 15.77
N ALA A 311 8.95 -31.06 15.66
CA ALA A 311 9.91 -31.27 14.58
C ALA A 311 9.22 -31.31 13.19
N ASP A 312 8.07 -32.01 13.10
CA ASP A 312 7.28 -32.08 11.86
C ASP A 312 6.68 -30.72 11.48
N LEU A 313 6.14 -29.97 12.47
CA LEU A 313 5.63 -28.61 12.26
C LEU A 313 6.72 -27.64 11.81
N MET A 314 7.91 -27.70 12.43
CA MET A 314 9.06 -26.89 12.03
C MET A 314 9.51 -27.24 10.60
N GLY A 315 9.55 -28.52 10.25
CA GLY A 315 9.86 -28.98 8.91
C GLY A 315 8.82 -28.51 7.87
N SER A 316 7.53 -28.58 8.20
CA SER A 316 6.46 -28.08 7.33
C SER A 316 6.53 -26.57 7.17
N PHE A 317 6.84 -25.85 8.24
CA PHE A 317 7.04 -24.40 8.20
C PHE A 317 8.23 -24.04 7.29
N ASP A 318 9.38 -24.67 7.50
CA ASP A 318 10.60 -24.43 6.71
C ASP A 318 10.37 -24.67 5.22
N ARG A 319 9.80 -25.85 4.87
CA ARG A 319 9.45 -26.16 3.47
C ARG A 319 8.42 -25.21 2.88
N GLY A 320 7.44 -24.77 3.67
CA GLY A 320 6.46 -23.77 3.23
C GLY A 320 7.10 -22.42 2.90
N ILE A 321 8.01 -21.94 3.74
CA ILE A 321 8.79 -20.71 3.49
C ILE A 321 9.64 -20.86 2.23
N GLU A 322 10.37 -21.99 2.07
CA GLU A 322 11.19 -22.21 0.88
C GLU A 322 10.35 -22.31 -0.39
N ARG A 323 9.20 -22.98 -0.33
CA ARG A 323 8.27 -23.10 -1.46
C ARG A 323 7.69 -21.75 -1.86
N PHE A 324 7.36 -20.89 -0.88
CA PHE A 324 6.91 -19.53 -1.13
C PHE A 324 7.95 -18.73 -1.93
N PHE A 325 9.18 -18.64 -1.41
CA PHE A 325 10.21 -17.82 -2.03
C PHE A 325 10.73 -18.40 -3.35
N SER A 326 10.70 -19.71 -3.54
CA SER A 326 11.05 -20.34 -4.83
C SER A 326 9.98 -20.13 -5.91
N THR A 327 8.72 -19.96 -5.51
CA THR A 327 7.59 -19.68 -6.42
C THR A 327 7.47 -18.19 -6.72
N LEU A 328 7.90 -17.33 -5.80
CA LEU A 328 7.76 -15.88 -5.92
C LEU A 328 8.58 -15.35 -7.10
N ASP A 329 7.92 -14.61 -8.01
CA ASP A 329 8.59 -13.93 -9.11
C ASP A 329 9.65 -12.93 -8.55
N PRO A 330 10.89 -12.95 -9.05
CA PRO A 330 11.96 -12.05 -8.62
C PRO A 330 11.59 -10.56 -8.64
N ARG A 331 10.63 -10.14 -9.46
CA ARG A 331 10.10 -8.77 -9.49
C ARG A 331 9.53 -8.32 -8.14
N PHE A 332 9.01 -9.26 -7.34
CA PHE A 332 8.41 -8.97 -6.06
C PHE A 332 9.34 -9.23 -4.86
N SER A 333 10.50 -9.83 -5.06
CA SER A 333 11.37 -10.26 -3.95
C SER A 333 11.77 -9.14 -2.98
N SER A 334 11.98 -7.92 -3.49
CA SER A 334 12.28 -6.74 -2.66
C SER A 334 11.04 -6.06 -2.05
N ARG A 335 9.85 -6.58 -2.33
CA ARG A 335 8.56 -6.00 -1.95
C ARG A 335 7.75 -6.89 -1.04
N VAL A 336 8.22 -8.10 -0.77
CA VAL A 336 7.51 -9.08 0.04
C VAL A 336 8.28 -9.37 1.32
N THR A 337 7.56 -9.38 2.44
CA THR A 337 8.03 -9.89 3.73
C THR A 337 7.04 -10.89 4.28
N VAL A 338 7.53 -12.00 4.83
CA VAL A 338 6.75 -12.95 5.63
C VAL A 338 6.95 -12.60 7.09
N VAL A 339 5.88 -12.46 7.86
CA VAL A 339 5.91 -12.17 9.30
C VAL A 339 5.11 -13.24 10.02
N THR A 340 5.70 -13.85 11.04
CA THR A 340 5.04 -14.89 11.85
C THR A 340 4.57 -14.35 13.19
N PHE A 341 3.51 -14.95 13.75
CA PHE A 341 3.10 -14.71 15.13
C PHE A 341 2.40 -15.94 15.71
N SER A 342 2.39 -16.03 17.03
CA SER A 342 1.65 -17.02 17.79
C SER A 342 1.00 -16.33 18.99
N GLU A 343 -0.13 -16.84 19.46
CA GLU A 343 -0.93 -16.23 20.53
C GLU A 343 -0.19 -16.16 21.88
N PHE A 344 0.76 -17.07 22.11
CA PHE A 344 1.66 -17.11 23.25
C PHE A 344 2.79 -18.11 23.01
N GLY A 345 3.75 -18.21 23.95
CA GLY A 345 4.79 -19.23 23.97
C GLY A 345 4.44 -20.40 24.86
N ARG A 346 5.43 -21.24 25.16
CA ARG A 346 5.31 -22.39 26.04
C ARG A 346 6.15 -22.20 27.31
N ARG A 347 5.74 -22.86 28.39
CA ARG A 347 6.54 -22.92 29.63
C ARG A 347 7.91 -23.52 29.35
N PRO A 348 8.95 -23.05 30.06
CA PRO A 348 10.28 -23.65 29.92
C PRO A 348 10.33 -25.12 30.36
N GLU A 349 9.54 -25.50 31.33
CA GLU A 349 9.52 -26.86 31.92
C GLU A 349 8.68 -27.82 31.05
N MET A 350 9.25 -29.01 30.81
CA MET A 350 8.51 -30.13 30.21
C MET A 350 7.49 -30.68 31.23
N ASN A 351 6.27 -30.92 30.79
CA ASN A 351 5.22 -31.50 31.62
C ASN A 351 5.29 -33.03 31.67
N GLY A 352 4.44 -33.63 32.54
CA GLY A 352 4.43 -35.08 32.75
C GLY A 352 3.99 -35.93 31.55
N SER A 353 3.52 -35.32 30.45
CA SER A 353 3.07 -35.98 29.22
C SER A 353 4.08 -35.83 28.06
N SER A 354 5.33 -35.44 28.35
CA SER A 354 6.36 -35.15 27.36
C SER A 354 5.88 -34.08 26.35
N GLY A 355 5.27 -33.03 26.87
CA GLY A 355 4.85 -31.85 26.17
C GLY A 355 5.14 -30.60 26.99
N THR A 356 4.54 -29.46 26.62
CA THR A 356 4.69 -28.22 27.37
C THR A 356 3.32 -27.55 27.56
N ASP A 357 3.15 -26.92 28.73
CA ASP A 357 1.97 -26.12 29.00
C ASP A 357 2.08 -24.72 28.42
N HIS A 358 0.95 -24.01 28.36
CA HIS A 358 0.91 -22.62 27.88
C HIS A 358 1.81 -21.73 28.71
N GLY A 359 2.58 -20.90 28.04
CA GLY A 359 3.48 -19.92 28.61
C GLY A 359 3.23 -18.53 28.02
N THR A 360 4.20 -17.64 28.14
CA THR A 360 3.99 -16.21 27.83
C THR A 360 4.80 -15.76 26.62
N ALA A 361 6.11 -15.57 26.78
CA ALA A 361 6.97 -15.07 25.72
C ALA A 361 7.30 -16.14 24.67
N SER A 362 7.36 -15.74 23.43
CA SER A 362 7.70 -16.61 22.30
C SER A 362 8.70 -15.90 21.37
N VAL A 363 8.89 -16.48 20.21
CA VAL A 363 9.70 -15.93 19.11
C VAL A 363 8.82 -15.66 17.90
N ALA A 364 9.20 -14.68 17.10
CA ALA A 364 8.60 -14.44 15.80
C ALA A 364 9.68 -14.17 14.77
N PHE A 365 9.34 -14.34 13.49
CA PHE A 365 10.24 -14.16 12.36
C PHE A 365 9.71 -13.06 11.44
N ALA A 366 10.61 -12.23 10.91
CA ALA A 366 10.39 -11.49 9.69
C ALA A 366 11.38 -12.00 8.63
N ILE A 367 10.89 -12.37 7.45
CA ILE A 367 11.67 -13.06 6.41
C ILE A 367 11.47 -12.36 5.07
N GLY A 368 12.55 -11.96 4.41
CA GLY A 368 12.48 -11.29 3.11
C GLY A 368 13.77 -10.60 2.70
N ALA A 369 13.89 -10.27 1.42
CA ALA A 369 15.11 -9.69 0.86
C ALA A 369 15.44 -8.28 1.41
N LYS A 370 14.48 -7.58 2.01
CA LYS A 370 14.66 -6.26 2.62
C LYS A 370 14.59 -6.29 4.15
N VAL A 371 14.53 -7.48 4.71
CA VAL A 371 14.70 -7.66 6.15
C VAL A 371 16.18 -7.43 6.50
N ARG A 372 16.41 -6.73 7.57
CA ARG A 372 17.73 -6.63 8.21
C ARG A 372 17.88 -7.84 9.11
N GLY A 373 18.57 -8.90 8.62
CA GLY A 373 18.76 -10.14 9.35
C GLY A 373 19.48 -9.93 10.66
N GLY A 374 19.13 -10.75 11.66
CA GLY A 374 19.75 -10.73 12.99
C GLY A 374 18.79 -11.08 14.11
N LEU A 375 19.26 -10.95 15.34
CA LEU A 375 18.50 -11.18 16.57
C LEU A 375 18.04 -9.84 17.13
N TYR A 376 16.77 -9.76 17.52
CA TYR A 376 16.14 -8.56 18.07
C TYR A 376 15.51 -8.88 19.42
N GLY A 377 15.67 -7.94 20.36
CA GLY A 377 15.29 -8.15 21.75
C GLY A 377 16.28 -9.05 22.51
N GLU A 378 15.98 -9.23 23.78
CA GLU A 378 16.77 -10.11 24.64
C GLU A 378 16.11 -11.48 24.74
N TYR A 379 16.92 -12.54 24.64
CA TYR A 379 16.41 -13.88 24.88
C TYR A 379 15.98 -14.01 26.34
N PRO A 380 14.74 -14.42 26.65
CA PRO A 380 14.27 -14.52 28.03
C PRO A 380 15.13 -15.47 28.87
N SER A 381 15.38 -15.12 30.12
CA SER A 381 16.08 -15.97 31.06
C SER A 381 15.26 -17.21 31.38
N LEU A 382 15.90 -18.39 31.28
CA LEU A 382 15.27 -19.64 31.68
C LEU A 382 15.29 -19.85 33.22
N THR A 383 16.03 -19.02 33.95
CA THR A 383 16.17 -19.11 35.41
C THR A 383 15.51 -17.97 36.16
N SER A 384 15.22 -16.84 35.49
CA SER A 384 14.51 -15.69 36.06
C SER A 384 13.10 -15.61 35.52
N LEU A 385 12.25 -16.53 35.94
CA LEU A 385 10.86 -16.65 35.51
C LEU A 385 9.92 -15.69 36.27
N ASP A 386 8.69 -15.58 35.79
CA ASP A 386 7.63 -14.91 36.55
C ASP A 386 7.18 -15.76 37.74
N ASN A 387 6.24 -15.25 38.55
CA ASN A 387 5.71 -15.93 39.72
C ASN A 387 4.84 -17.17 39.40
N ARG A 388 4.58 -17.45 38.13
CA ARG A 388 3.83 -18.60 37.61
C ARG A 388 4.71 -19.57 36.86
N GLY A 389 6.04 -19.35 36.82
CA GLY A 389 7.01 -20.19 36.10
C GLY A 389 7.05 -19.94 34.60
N ASN A 390 6.66 -18.78 34.12
CA ASN A 390 6.71 -18.43 32.71
C ASN A 390 7.89 -17.52 32.40
N LEU A 391 8.27 -17.48 31.11
CA LEU A 391 9.24 -16.53 30.59
C LEU A 391 8.70 -15.10 30.72
N ARG A 392 9.60 -14.14 30.98
CA ARG A 392 9.26 -12.71 30.98
C ARG A 392 9.38 -12.14 29.57
N PRO A 393 8.32 -11.58 28.97
CA PRO A 393 8.43 -10.90 27.68
C PRO A 393 9.38 -9.69 27.78
N SER A 394 10.18 -9.48 26.74
CA SER A 394 11.07 -8.32 26.60
C SER A 394 10.62 -7.37 25.49
N ILE A 395 9.81 -7.83 24.56
CA ILE A 395 9.24 -7.04 23.46
C ILE A 395 7.72 -7.18 23.51
N ASP A 396 7.01 -6.04 23.51
CA ASP A 396 5.57 -6.04 23.26
C ASP A 396 5.31 -6.42 21.79
N PHE A 397 4.42 -7.38 21.54
CA PHE A 397 4.13 -7.85 20.18
C PHE A 397 3.62 -6.73 19.25
N ARG A 398 3.00 -5.67 19.80
CA ARG A 398 2.52 -4.52 19.05
C ARG A 398 3.67 -3.67 18.50
N SER A 399 4.86 -3.75 19.06
CA SER A 399 6.09 -3.19 18.48
C SER A 399 6.43 -3.82 17.12
N MET A 400 6.21 -5.13 16.98
CA MET A 400 6.33 -5.82 15.68
C MET A 400 5.26 -5.31 14.69
N TYR A 401 4.00 -5.23 15.12
CA TYR A 401 2.91 -4.74 14.28
C TYR A 401 3.12 -3.26 13.86
N GLY A 402 3.50 -2.41 14.82
CA GLY A 402 3.84 -1.01 14.55
C GLY A 402 4.97 -0.88 13.55
N THR A 403 6.00 -1.71 13.68
CA THR A 403 7.11 -1.74 12.73
C THR A 403 6.66 -2.14 11.32
N VAL A 404 5.82 -3.18 11.19
CA VAL A 404 5.25 -3.60 9.91
C VAL A 404 4.41 -2.48 9.29
N LEU A 405 3.54 -1.85 10.08
CA LEU A 405 2.70 -0.75 9.61
C LEU A 405 3.53 0.45 9.16
N ASP A 406 4.40 0.98 10.01
CA ASP A 406 5.15 2.22 9.77
C ASP A 406 6.24 2.05 8.70
N ARG A 407 7.03 0.97 8.80
CA ARG A 407 8.24 0.79 7.99
C ARG A 407 7.98 0.03 6.70
N TRP A 408 7.03 -0.89 6.69
CA TRP A 408 6.75 -1.74 5.53
C TRP A 408 5.49 -1.33 4.78
N MET A 409 4.39 -1.13 5.48
CA MET A 409 3.10 -0.79 4.87
C MET A 409 2.89 0.72 4.68
N ARG A 410 3.74 1.57 5.30
CA ARG A 410 3.65 3.04 5.29
C ARG A 410 2.30 3.55 5.80
N ALA A 411 1.81 2.94 6.85
CA ALA A 411 0.61 3.33 7.55
C ALA A 411 0.97 3.92 8.92
N ASP A 412 0.15 4.81 9.45
CA ASP A 412 0.35 5.31 10.82
C ASP A 412 -0.07 4.23 11.82
N SER A 413 0.91 3.60 12.47
CA SER A 413 0.65 2.54 13.44
C SER A 413 -0.16 3.00 14.64
N ARG A 414 -0.08 4.28 15.03
CA ARG A 414 -0.83 4.84 16.16
C ARG A 414 -2.32 4.88 15.90
N GLU A 415 -2.72 5.19 14.66
CA GLU A 415 -4.13 5.14 14.26
C GLU A 415 -4.66 3.70 14.27
N VAL A 416 -3.86 2.76 13.79
CA VAL A 416 -4.25 1.35 13.69
C VAL A 416 -4.23 0.64 15.05
N LEU A 417 -3.23 0.88 15.90
CA LEU A 417 -3.03 0.18 17.16
C LEU A 417 -3.57 0.96 18.38
N GLY A 418 -3.96 2.22 18.19
CA GLY A 418 -4.49 3.06 19.26
C GLY A 418 -3.46 3.45 20.33
N GLY A 419 -2.18 3.33 20.04
CA GLY A 419 -1.09 3.63 20.98
C GLY A 419 0.24 3.75 20.25
N ASN A 420 1.27 4.19 20.98
CA ASN A 420 2.62 4.35 20.47
C ASN A 420 3.48 3.20 20.98
N PHE A 421 4.04 2.41 20.06
CA PHE A 421 4.90 1.27 20.35
C PHE A 421 6.28 1.50 19.75
N GLU A 422 7.32 1.07 20.46
CA GLU A 422 8.69 1.17 19.98
C GLU A 422 8.87 0.32 18.71
N THR A 423 9.46 0.91 17.67
CA THR A 423 9.71 0.19 16.42
C THR A 423 10.98 -0.63 16.49
N ILE A 424 10.95 -1.83 15.88
CA ILE A 424 12.08 -2.75 15.76
C ILE A 424 12.79 -2.45 14.43
N ASP A 425 14.12 -2.26 14.47
CA ASP A 425 14.89 -1.92 13.26
C ASP A 425 15.17 -3.16 12.36
N MET A 426 14.11 -3.93 12.07
CA MET A 426 14.17 -5.19 11.34
C MET A 426 14.05 -5.06 9.83
N PHE A 427 13.91 -3.85 9.29
CA PHE A 427 13.87 -3.61 7.84
C PHE A 427 15.05 -2.74 7.41
N ALA A 428 15.82 -3.20 6.43
CA ALA A 428 16.95 -2.46 5.87
C ALA A 428 16.48 -1.23 5.08
N SER A 429 15.31 -1.33 4.44
CA SER A 429 14.64 -0.24 3.72
C SER A 429 13.17 -0.56 3.54
N SER A 430 12.34 0.45 3.28
CA SER A 430 10.93 0.25 2.91
C SER A 430 10.82 -0.53 1.58
N PRO A 431 9.67 -1.24 1.34
CA PRO A 431 9.42 -1.95 0.09
C PRO A 431 9.55 -1.02 -1.11
N GLY A 432 10.01 -1.53 -2.24
CA GLY A 432 10.17 -0.73 -3.44
C GLY A 432 11.33 0.27 -3.40
N ASN A 433 11.96 0.51 -2.25
CA ASN A 433 13.32 0.97 -2.30
C ASN A 433 14.17 -0.19 -2.87
N ARG A 434 14.51 -0.14 -4.16
CA ARG A 434 15.90 -0.47 -4.45
C ARG A 434 16.67 0.19 -3.31
N GLU A 435 17.58 -0.55 -2.62
CA GLU A 435 18.72 0.16 -2.14
C GLU A 435 19.03 1.14 -3.25
N VAL A 436 18.77 2.37 -2.95
CA VAL A 436 19.77 3.33 -3.27
C VAL A 436 20.91 2.90 -2.31
N VAL A 437 21.69 1.87 -2.75
CA VAL A 437 23.07 2.20 -3.08
C VAL A 437 22.81 3.46 -3.84
N SER A 438 22.91 4.58 -3.09
CA SER A 438 23.02 5.87 -3.77
C SER A 438 23.93 5.49 -4.90
N PRO A 439 23.40 5.30 -6.14
CA PRO A 439 24.32 5.27 -7.22
C PRO A 439 24.97 6.57 -6.92
N ALA A 440 26.25 6.52 -6.62
CA ALA A 440 27.04 7.72 -6.47
C ALA A 440 26.44 8.62 -7.48
N PRO A 441 25.74 9.73 -7.01
CA PRO A 441 24.66 10.40 -7.73
C PRO A 441 25.04 10.31 -9.18
N ALA A 442 24.16 9.67 -10.01
CA ALA A 442 24.52 9.48 -11.42
C ALA A 442 25.02 10.86 -11.78
N PRO A 443 26.27 11.05 -12.18
CA PRO A 443 26.93 12.34 -12.11
C PRO A 443 26.12 13.46 -12.74
N ASP A 444 24.96 13.19 -13.35
CA ASP A 444 24.18 14.08 -14.16
C ASP A 444 22.66 14.07 -13.87
N SER A 445 22.14 13.53 -12.76
CA SER A 445 20.73 13.81 -12.39
C SER A 445 20.67 15.21 -11.79
N PRO A 446 20.06 16.20 -12.47
CA PRO A 446 20.05 17.58 -12.01
C PRO A 446 19.19 17.71 -10.76
N GLN A 447 19.82 17.78 -9.59
CA GLN A 447 19.18 18.04 -8.31
C GLN A 447 19.19 19.53 -8.00
N GLY A 448 18.01 20.15 -7.91
CA GLY A 448 17.88 21.55 -7.63
C GLY A 448 16.66 22.17 -8.33
N TYR A 449 16.51 23.47 -8.17
CA TYR A 449 15.42 24.25 -8.76
C TYR A 449 15.86 25.66 -9.12
N LEU A 450 15.09 26.27 -10.01
CA LEU A 450 15.19 27.69 -10.36
C LEU A 450 14.00 28.42 -9.74
N ILE A 451 14.22 29.63 -9.25
CA ILE A 451 13.21 30.56 -8.75
C ILE A 451 13.25 31.82 -9.61
N THR A 452 12.08 32.35 -9.99
CA THR A 452 12.02 33.59 -10.76
C THR A 452 11.17 34.65 -10.09
N THR A 453 11.50 35.92 -10.35
CA THR A 453 10.75 37.08 -9.89
C THR A 453 9.93 37.69 -11.03
N ASP A 454 8.92 38.49 -10.69
CA ASP A 454 8.11 39.28 -11.63
C ASP A 454 8.92 40.28 -12.46
N SER A 455 10.13 40.68 -11.98
CA SER A 455 11.09 41.51 -12.73
C SER A 455 11.98 40.72 -13.67
N GLY A 456 11.85 39.37 -13.69
CA GLY A 456 12.62 38.50 -14.58
C GLY A 456 13.99 38.03 -14.06
N ALA A 457 14.33 38.31 -12.81
CA ALA A 457 15.54 37.75 -12.22
C ALA A 457 15.35 36.23 -11.96
N VAL A 458 16.36 35.43 -12.31
CA VAL A 458 16.38 33.97 -12.08
C VAL A 458 17.50 33.62 -11.10
N TYR A 459 17.13 32.86 -10.07
CA TYR A 459 18.05 32.36 -9.04
C TYR A 459 18.11 30.83 -9.11
N ASN A 460 19.31 30.28 -9.12
CA ASN A 460 19.55 28.84 -9.20
C ASN A 460 19.99 28.26 -7.87
N PHE A 461 19.47 27.07 -7.55
CA PHE A 461 19.78 26.31 -6.34
C PHE A 461 20.10 24.86 -6.69
N GLY A 462 21.01 24.25 -5.91
CA GLY A 462 21.56 22.94 -6.21
C GLY A 462 22.50 22.97 -7.42
N ASN A 463 22.43 21.96 -8.27
CA ASN A 463 23.26 21.85 -9.47
C ASN A 463 22.61 22.39 -10.76
N LYS A 464 21.51 23.16 -10.64
CA LYS A 464 20.87 23.77 -11.81
C LYS A 464 21.69 24.94 -12.35
N ALA A 465 21.89 24.96 -13.66
CA ALA A 465 22.56 26.08 -14.31
C ALA A 465 21.63 27.29 -14.43
N GLY A 466 22.13 28.47 -14.10
CA GLY A 466 21.45 29.73 -14.32
C GLY A 466 22.08 30.44 -15.53
N PHE A 467 21.25 30.79 -16.51
CA PHE A 467 21.69 31.44 -17.77
C PHE A 467 21.30 32.91 -17.84
N GLY A 468 20.90 33.50 -16.70
CA GLY A 468 20.49 34.91 -16.63
C GLY A 468 18.95 35.04 -16.58
N GLY A 469 18.50 36.29 -16.74
CA GLY A 469 17.08 36.64 -16.71
C GLY A 469 16.79 37.82 -17.63
N THR A 470 15.51 38.13 -17.82
CA THR A 470 15.09 39.28 -18.59
C THR A 470 15.04 40.54 -17.73
N ALA A 471 15.09 41.72 -18.35
CA ALA A 471 15.00 42.99 -17.64
C ALA A 471 13.80 43.80 -18.16
N GLY A 472 12.93 44.22 -17.24
CA GLY A 472 11.89 45.23 -17.51
C GLY A 472 10.57 44.74 -18.06
N SER A 473 10.30 43.43 -18.09
CA SER A 473 9.01 42.84 -18.47
C SER A 473 8.37 42.14 -17.30
N ALA A 474 7.03 42.20 -17.19
CA ALA A 474 6.28 41.48 -16.17
C ALA A 474 6.28 39.96 -16.47
N VAL A 475 7.20 39.22 -15.88
CA VAL A 475 7.28 37.77 -16.03
C VAL A 475 6.10 37.12 -15.31
N ALA A 476 5.46 36.16 -15.98
CA ALA A 476 4.31 35.40 -15.50
C ALA A 476 4.65 33.94 -15.17
N ALA A 477 5.61 33.34 -15.88
CA ALA A 477 5.98 31.94 -15.68
C ALA A 477 7.45 31.66 -15.99
N LEU A 478 8.00 30.63 -15.35
CA LEU A 478 9.28 30.01 -15.62
C LEU A 478 9.06 28.52 -15.86
N GLN A 479 9.62 27.99 -16.94
CA GLN A 479 9.61 26.55 -17.18
C GLN A 479 10.95 26.06 -17.69
N ARG A 480 11.41 24.94 -17.17
CA ARG A 480 12.70 24.36 -17.51
C ARG A 480 12.57 23.40 -18.70
N HIS A 481 13.64 23.31 -19.51
CA HIS A 481 13.74 22.28 -20.55
C HIS A 481 13.83 20.90 -19.90
N PRO A 482 13.05 19.88 -20.34
CA PRO A 482 13.00 18.59 -19.68
C PRO A 482 14.28 17.75 -19.78
N SER A 483 15.12 17.97 -20.79
CA SER A 483 16.32 17.17 -21.07
C SER A 483 17.61 17.95 -21.37
N ALA A 484 17.50 19.25 -21.64
CA ALA A 484 18.65 20.12 -21.96
C ALA A 484 18.90 21.16 -20.86
N ASP A 485 20.09 21.78 -20.86
CA ASP A 485 20.41 22.86 -19.93
C ASP A 485 19.87 24.19 -20.44
N GLY A 486 18.60 24.47 -20.08
CA GLY A 486 17.92 25.70 -20.49
C GLY A 486 16.53 25.83 -19.84
N TYR A 487 15.96 27.01 -20.04
CA TYR A 487 14.60 27.35 -19.57
C TYR A 487 13.99 28.48 -20.40
N TRP A 488 12.71 28.66 -20.23
CA TRP A 488 11.97 29.78 -20.82
C TRP A 488 11.36 30.65 -19.73
N LEU A 489 11.42 31.97 -19.92
CA LEU A 489 10.58 32.91 -19.20
C LEU A 489 9.44 33.34 -20.12
N CYS A 490 8.22 33.35 -19.56
CA CYS A 490 7.04 33.86 -20.25
C CYS A 490 6.57 35.14 -19.57
N THR A 491 6.23 36.17 -20.37
CA THR A 491 5.70 37.44 -19.88
C THR A 491 4.18 37.49 -19.96
N ALA A 492 3.54 38.35 -19.17
CA ALA A 492 2.08 38.49 -19.12
C ALA A 492 1.47 38.92 -20.44
N ASP A 493 2.20 39.59 -21.34
CA ASP A 493 1.78 39.92 -22.70
C ASP A 493 2.01 38.78 -23.71
N GLY A 494 2.46 37.60 -23.23
CA GLY A 494 2.69 36.42 -24.02
C GLY A 494 4.04 36.35 -24.72
N GLY A 495 4.99 37.24 -24.37
CA GLY A 495 6.37 37.13 -24.80
C GLY A 495 7.02 35.89 -24.24
N VAL A 496 7.94 35.26 -24.97
CA VAL A 496 8.70 34.10 -24.53
C VAL A 496 10.19 34.37 -24.81
N GLU A 497 11.00 34.24 -23.78
CA GLU A 497 12.45 34.38 -23.86
C GLU A 497 13.14 33.07 -23.48
N PRO A 498 13.89 32.44 -24.40
CA PRO A 498 14.69 31.25 -24.15
C PRO A 498 16.05 31.59 -23.56
N PHE A 499 16.52 30.71 -22.66
CA PHE A 499 17.85 30.80 -22.01
C PHE A 499 18.58 29.45 -22.07
N GLY A 500 19.90 29.47 -22.19
CA GLY A 500 20.70 28.27 -22.32
C GLY A 500 20.44 27.55 -23.65
N GLU A 501 20.23 26.25 -23.60
CA GLU A 501 19.93 25.41 -24.78
C GLU A 501 18.44 25.39 -25.17
N ALA A 502 17.58 26.18 -24.49
CA ALA A 502 16.19 26.28 -24.83
C ALA A 502 15.99 27.05 -26.14
N GLU A 503 15.19 26.53 -27.08
CA GLU A 503 14.93 27.16 -28.37
C GLU A 503 13.68 28.05 -28.33
N PHE A 504 13.72 29.17 -29.09
CA PHE A 504 12.53 29.99 -29.30
C PHE A 504 11.62 29.31 -30.32
N LEU A 505 10.39 28.96 -29.89
CA LEU A 505 9.44 28.24 -30.72
C LEU A 505 8.20 29.09 -31.11
N GLY A 506 8.17 30.36 -30.68
CA GLY A 506 7.11 31.33 -30.97
C GLY A 506 6.58 32.03 -29.72
N SER A 507 5.83 33.11 -29.90
CA SER A 507 5.26 33.88 -28.78
C SER A 507 3.99 34.63 -29.23
N MET A 508 3.26 35.18 -28.23
CA MET A 508 2.14 36.10 -28.47
C MET A 508 2.53 37.57 -28.35
N ALA A 509 3.82 37.89 -28.20
CA ALA A 509 4.31 39.25 -28.11
C ALA A 509 3.85 40.09 -29.33
N GLY A 510 3.28 41.26 -29.06
CA GLY A 510 2.73 42.13 -30.11
C GLY A 510 1.29 41.84 -30.54
N TYR A 511 0.68 40.78 -30.05
CA TYR A 511 -0.77 40.51 -30.26
C TYR A 511 -1.57 41.02 -29.06
N GLN A 512 -2.77 41.52 -29.34
CA GLN A 512 -3.70 41.91 -28.28
C GLN A 512 -4.40 40.67 -27.70
N LEU A 513 -4.08 40.31 -26.49
CA LEU A 513 -4.69 39.20 -25.78
C LEU A 513 -5.97 39.62 -25.07
N ALA A 514 -6.99 38.73 -25.02
CA ALA A 514 -8.23 38.94 -24.28
C ALA A 514 -7.97 38.94 -22.76
N SER A 515 -7.00 38.18 -22.29
CA SER A 515 -6.53 38.08 -20.90
C SER A 515 -5.02 37.91 -20.87
N PRO A 516 -4.31 38.44 -19.85
CA PRO A 516 -2.88 38.20 -19.72
C PRO A 516 -2.54 36.72 -19.61
N VAL A 517 -1.38 36.34 -20.11
CA VAL A 517 -0.81 35.00 -19.84
C VAL A 517 -0.47 34.92 -18.35
N VAL A 518 -0.86 33.80 -17.71
CA VAL A 518 -0.71 33.53 -16.27
C VAL A 518 0.22 32.36 -16.00
N ASP A 519 0.38 31.44 -16.96
CA ASP A 519 1.26 30.27 -16.82
C ASP A 519 1.68 29.75 -18.21
N MET A 520 2.72 28.90 -18.21
CA MET A 520 3.15 28.13 -19.36
C MET A 520 3.45 26.70 -18.95
N SER A 521 3.38 25.77 -19.88
CA SER A 521 3.80 24.38 -19.65
C SER A 521 4.53 23.84 -20.88
N ILE A 522 5.54 23.01 -20.66
CA ILE A 522 6.42 22.50 -21.71
C ILE A 522 5.92 21.13 -22.18
N HIS A 523 5.95 20.90 -23.48
CA HIS A 523 5.77 19.58 -24.06
C HIS A 523 6.92 18.66 -23.59
N PRO A 524 6.66 17.41 -23.15
CA PRO A 524 7.69 16.53 -22.57
C PRO A 524 8.92 16.27 -23.46
N THR A 525 8.83 16.51 -24.77
CA THR A 525 9.99 16.41 -25.68
C THR A 525 10.90 17.65 -25.67
N GLY A 526 10.48 18.75 -25.03
CA GLY A 526 11.20 20.03 -25.06
C GLY A 526 11.00 20.85 -26.34
N ASN A 527 10.37 20.29 -27.38
CA ASN A 527 10.26 20.93 -28.72
C ASN A 527 8.94 21.69 -28.91
N GLY A 528 8.25 22.05 -27.82
CA GLY A 528 7.00 22.78 -27.86
C GLY A 528 6.57 23.24 -26.47
N TYR A 529 5.64 24.20 -26.42
CA TYR A 529 5.05 24.69 -25.19
C TYR A 529 3.65 25.28 -25.43
N TRP A 530 2.91 25.38 -24.35
CA TRP A 530 1.61 26.03 -24.27
C TRP A 530 1.71 27.25 -23.36
N LEU A 531 1.09 28.36 -23.79
CA LEU A 531 0.85 29.53 -22.94
C LEU A 531 -0.62 29.53 -22.55
N LEU A 532 -0.90 29.84 -21.28
CA LEU A 532 -2.25 29.84 -20.70
C LEU A 532 -2.65 31.27 -20.32
N GLY A 533 -3.72 31.77 -20.91
CA GLY A 533 -4.38 33.00 -20.49
C GLY A 533 -5.24 32.83 -19.24
N GLY A 534 -5.41 33.88 -18.45
CA GLY A 534 -6.25 33.85 -17.24
C GLY A 534 -7.75 33.58 -17.51
N ASP A 535 -8.21 33.70 -18.75
CA ASP A 535 -9.52 33.30 -19.26
C ASP A 535 -9.58 31.83 -19.68
N GLY A 536 -8.44 31.11 -19.58
CA GLY A 536 -8.26 29.75 -20.04
C GLY A 536 -8.08 29.60 -21.55
N GLY A 537 -7.74 30.66 -22.26
CA GLY A 537 -7.25 30.63 -23.64
C GLY A 537 -5.89 29.96 -23.69
N VAL A 538 -5.65 29.11 -24.70
CA VAL A 538 -4.37 28.37 -24.87
C VAL A 538 -3.76 28.70 -26.22
N PHE A 539 -2.48 29.02 -26.21
CA PHE A 539 -1.65 29.25 -27.39
C PHE A 539 -0.56 28.17 -27.46
N SER A 540 -0.50 27.44 -28.57
CA SER A 540 0.41 26.31 -28.78
C SER A 540 1.52 26.70 -29.73
N PHE A 541 2.78 26.35 -29.36
CA PHE A 541 3.96 26.64 -30.13
C PHE A 541 4.87 25.41 -30.32
N GLY A 542 5.62 25.39 -31.41
CA GLY A 542 6.48 24.26 -31.75
C GLY A 542 5.68 22.99 -32.00
N SER A 543 6.11 21.88 -31.43
CA SER A 543 5.45 20.57 -31.56
C SER A 543 4.30 20.35 -30.59
N ALA A 544 3.92 21.34 -29.77
CA ALA A 544 2.85 21.22 -28.79
C ALA A 544 1.46 21.30 -29.46
N PRO A 545 0.65 20.18 -29.46
CA PRO A 545 -0.65 20.20 -30.12
C PRO A 545 -1.71 20.91 -29.26
N PHE A 546 -2.67 21.55 -29.89
CA PHE A 546 -3.85 22.14 -29.23
C PHE A 546 -4.88 21.05 -28.93
N PHE A 547 -5.33 20.94 -27.69
CA PHE A 547 -6.32 19.95 -27.24
C PHE A 547 -7.65 20.57 -26.81
N GLY A 548 -7.74 21.88 -26.75
CA GLY A 548 -8.93 22.64 -26.36
C GLY A 548 -8.61 23.74 -25.33
N SER A 549 -9.58 24.59 -25.05
CA SER A 549 -9.45 25.72 -24.14
C SER A 549 -10.79 26.09 -23.52
N THR A 550 -10.77 26.94 -22.50
CA THR A 550 -11.99 27.54 -21.90
C THR A 550 -12.16 29.01 -22.24
N GLY A 551 -11.33 29.57 -23.11
CA GLY A 551 -11.32 31.00 -23.44
C GLY A 551 -12.63 31.57 -24.07
N ASN A 552 -13.52 30.68 -24.52
CA ASN A 552 -14.87 31.04 -24.98
C ASN A 552 -15.96 30.81 -23.91
N LEU A 553 -15.60 30.37 -22.71
CA LEU A 553 -16.50 30.09 -21.60
C LEU A 553 -16.42 31.20 -20.55
N ARG A 554 -17.55 31.53 -19.93
CA ARG A 554 -17.56 32.42 -18.78
C ARG A 554 -17.23 31.60 -17.52
N LEU A 555 -16.00 31.68 -17.08
CA LEU A 555 -15.55 31.01 -15.86
C LEU A 555 -16.04 31.75 -14.60
N ARG A 556 -16.26 31.02 -13.51
CA ARG A 556 -16.56 31.59 -12.17
C ARG A 556 -15.37 32.33 -11.57
N GLN A 557 -14.19 31.75 -11.75
CA GLN A 557 -12.92 32.27 -11.25
C GLN A 557 -11.88 32.16 -12.39
N PRO A 558 -10.87 33.03 -12.40
CA PRO A 558 -9.80 32.97 -13.39
C PRO A 558 -8.98 31.71 -13.24
N VAL A 559 -8.44 31.24 -14.38
CA VAL A 559 -7.44 30.17 -14.40
C VAL A 559 -6.10 30.74 -13.88
N VAL A 560 -5.37 29.94 -13.09
CA VAL A 560 -4.14 30.37 -12.39
C VAL A 560 -2.95 29.45 -12.62
N GLY A 561 -3.14 28.29 -13.25
CA GLY A 561 -2.07 27.36 -13.52
C GLY A 561 -2.42 26.26 -14.48
N MET A 562 -1.41 25.66 -15.11
CA MET A 562 -1.54 24.49 -15.98
C MET A 562 -0.44 23.47 -15.73
N ALA A 563 -0.73 22.21 -16.07
CA ALA A 563 0.22 21.14 -16.08
C ALA A 563 0.07 20.28 -17.34
N ALA A 564 1.16 20.03 -18.04
CA ALA A 564 1.17 19.11 -19.17
C ALA A 564 0.99 17.66 -18.70
N HIS A 565 0.25 16.88 -19.49
CA HIS A 565 0.24 15.43 -19.31
C HIS A 565 1.60 14.84 -19.75
N PRO A 566 2.23 13.94 -18.99
CA PRO A 566 3.58 13.41 -19.30
C PRO A 566 3.71 12.73 -20.67
N SER A 567 2.61 12.30 -21.29
CA SER A 567 2.60 11.80 -22.67
C SER A 567 2.70 12.89 -23.75
N GLY A 568 2.60 14.17 -23.40
CA GLY A 568 2.48 15.29 -24.35
C GLY A 568 1.15 15.36 -25.10
N ARG A 569 0.16 14.52 -24.76
CA ARG A 569 -1.12 14.40 -25.49
C ARG A 569 -2.31 14.97 -24.73
N GLY A 570 -2.07 15.93 -23.85
CA GLY A 570 -3.10 16.60 -23.07
C GLY A 570 -2.51 17.51 -22.01
N TYR A 571 -3.38 18.23 -21.30
CA TYR A 571 -3.03 19.12 -20.20
C TYR A 571 -4.22 19.38 -19.29
N TRP A 572 -3.96 19.84 -18.09
CA TRP A 572 -4.94 20.33 -17.13
C TRP A 572 -4.76 21.81 -16.88
N PHE A 573 -5.86 22.50 -16.56
CA PHE A 573 -5.86 23.84 -15.96
C PHE A 573 -6.51 23.81 -14.60
N VAL A 574 -6.11 24.72 -13.74
CA VAL A 574 -6.76 24.96 -12.47
C VAL A 574 -7.19 26.43 -12.35
N ALA A 575 -8.42 26.64 -11.91
CA ALA A 575 -8.92 27.96 -11.53
C ALA A 575 -8.63 28.26 -10.04
N SER A 576 -8.72 29.52 -9.64
CA SER A 576 -8.41 29.95 -8.27
C SER A 576 -9.37 29.39 -7.19
N ASP A 577 -10.55 28.89 -7.58
CA ASP A 577 -11.46 28.12 -6.72
C ASP A 577 -11.12 26.63 -6.68
N GLY A 578 -10.06 26.22 -7.40
CA GLY A 578 -9.62 24.85 -7.55
C GLY A 578 -10.47 24.01 -8.50
N GLY A 579 -11.30 24.63 -9.34
CA GLY A 579 -11.95 23.99 -10.49
C GLY A 579 -10.89 23.52 -11.48
N VAL A 580 -10.93 22.26 -11.90
CA VAL A 580 -9.97 21.65 -12.84
C VAL A 580 -10.65 21.37 -14.18
N PHE A 581 -9.97 21.73 -15.25
CA PHE A 581 -10.36 21.47 -16.64
C PHE A 581 -9.32 20.55 -17.28
N ALA A 582 -9.75 19.48 -17.93
CA ALA A 582 -8.91 18.44 -18.50
C ALA A 582 -9.12 18.33 -20.01
N PHE A 583 -8.03 18.30 -20.78
CA PHE A 583 -8.05 18.28 -22.25
C PHE A 583 -7.14 17.21 -22.83
N GLY A 584 -7.54 16.65 -23.98
CA GLY A 584 -6.79 15.57 -24.63
C GLY A 584 -6.83 14.27 -23.83
N GLN A 585 -5.67 13.65 -23.59
CA GLN A 585 -5.54 12.43 -22.78
C GLN A 585 -5.47 12.70 -21.27
N ALA A 586 -5.47 13.95 -20.85
CA ALA A 586 -5.51 14.32 -19.45
C ALA A 586 -6.89 13.98 -18.87
N ALA A 587 -6.95 12.98 -17.97
CA ALA A 587 -8.19 12.59 -17.34
C ALA A 587 -8.51 13.48 -16.12
N PHE A 588 -9.81 13.70 -15.85
CA PHE A 588 -10.24 14.41 -14.65
C PHE A 588 -10.22 13.47 -13.43
N TYR A 589 -9.50 13.84 -12.38
CA TYR A 589 -9.36 13.05 -11.15
C TYR A 589 -10.07 13.66 -9.93
N GLY A 590 -10.61 14.87 -10.07
CA GLY A 590 -11.31 15.59 -9.02
C GLY A 590 -10.91 17.06 -8.94
N SER A 591 -11.63 17.85 -8.16
CA SER A 591 -11.40 19.29 -7.99
C SER A 591 -11.97 19.79 -6.67
N THR A 592 -11.55 21.01 -6.25
CA THR A 592 -12.15 21.73 -5.11
C THR A 592 -13.18 22.78 -5.54
N GLY A 593 -13.49 22.91 -6.83
CA GLY A 593 -14.34 23.99 -7.39
C GLY A 593 -15.79 24.05 -6.90
N ASN A 594 -16.25 23.02 -6.17
CA ASN A 594 -17.54 22.98 -5.47
C ASN A 594 -17.41 23.15 -3.93
N LEU A 595 -16.19 23.37 -3.43
CA LEU A 595 -15.93 23.60 -2.02
C LEU A 595 -15.69 25.09 -1.75
N THR A 596 -16.01 25.55 -0.55
CA THR A 596 -15.61 26.87 -0.10
C THR A 596 -14.23 26.80 0.52
N LEU A 597 -13.21 27.20 -0.24
CA LEU A 597 -11.83 27.21 0.21
C LEU A 597 -11.58 28.41 1.15
N ARG A 598 -10.74 28.21 2.15
CA ARG A 598 -10.26 29.31 3.01
C ARG A 598 -9.33 30.26 2.27
N ARG A 599 -8.55 29.68 1.35
CA ARG A 599 -7.53 30.40 0.57
C ARG A 599 -7.60 29.94 -0.88
N PRO A 600 -7.34 30.84 -1.86
CA PRO A 600 -7.41 30.50 -3.27
C PRO A 600 -6.29 29.53 -3.66
N VAL A 601 -6.57 28.68 -4.66
CA VAL A 601 -5.55 27.89 -5.35
C VAL A 601 -4.70 28.81 -6.20
N VAL A 602 -3.38 28.57 -6.24
CA VAL A 602 -2.39 29.38 -6.94
C VAL A 602 -1.55 28.59 -7.97
N GLY A 603 -1.71 27.27 -8.02
CA GLY A 603 -0.98 26.45 -8.98
C GLY A 603 -1.31 24.97 -8.91
N MET A 604 -0.73 24.21 -9.83
CA MET A 604 -0.85 22.76 -9.90
C MET A 604 0.41 22.11 -10.46
N ALA A 605 0.58 20.82 -10.13
CA ALA A 605 1.61 19.97 -10.74
C ALA A 605 1.06 18.59 -11.05
N SER A 606 1.40 17.99 -12.20
CA SER A 606 1.02 16.62 -12.55
C SER A 606 1.95 15.59 -11.94
N THR A 607 1.42 14.38 -11.70
CA THR A 607 2.27 13.24 -11.38
C THR A 607 3.04 12.77 -12.62
N PRO A 608 4.25 12.18 -12.49
CA PRO A 608 5.01 11.64 -13.63
C PRO A 608 4.26 10.53 -14.38
N THR A 609 3.28 9.91 -13.76
CA THR A 609 2.43 8.88 -14.38
C THR A 609 1.35 9.45 -15.26
N GLY A 610 1.00 10.75 -15.12
CA GLY A 610 -0.14 11.38 -15.74
C GLY A 610 -1.51 10.92 -15.20
N ARG A 611 -1.54 10.21 -14.08
CA ARG A 611 -2.77 9.69 -13.47
C ARG A 611 -3.20 10.43 -12.21
N GLY A 612 -2.63 11.61 -11.98
CA GLY A 612 -2.96 12.46 -10.86
C GLY A 612 -2.30 13.82 -10.93
N TYR A 613 -2.67 14.69 -10.00
CA TYR A 613 -2.12 16.03 -9.86
C TYR A 613 -2.31 16.55 -8.43
N TRP A 614 -1.47 17.51 -8.06
CA TRP A 614 -1.61 18.31 -6.86
C TRP A 614 -2.10 19.71 -7.21
N LEU A 615 -2.96 20.29 -6.36
CA LEU A 615 -3.27 21.71 -6.35
C LEU A 615 -2.67 22.31 -5.07
N VAL A 616 -2.16 23.53 -5.18
CA VAL A 616 -1.61 24.27 -4.03
C VAL A 616 -2.39 25.55 -3.81
N ALA A 617 -2.80 25.82 -2.57
CA ALA A 617 -3.40 27.09 -2.15
C ALA A 617 -2.31 28.07 -1.66
N ASP A 618 -2.63 29.36 -1.58
CA ASP A 618 -1.70 30.42 -1.18
C ASP A 618 -1.25 30.35 0.28
N ASP A 619 -1.92 29.57 1.14
CA ASP A 619 -1.46 29.19 2.49
C ASP A 619 -0.57 27.94 2.47
N GLY A 620 -0.30 27.39 1.29
CA GLY A 620 0.41 26.14 1.06
C GLY A 620 -0.38 24.89 1.41
N GLY A 621 -1.71 24.99 1.55
CA GLY A 621 -2.62 23.83 1.57
C GLY A 621 -2.52 23.04 0.28
N ILE A 622 -2.41 21.71 0.39
CA ILE A 622 -2.27 20.80 -0.76
C ILE A 622 -3.51 19.93 -0.89
N PHE A 623 -4.01 19.84 -2.13
CA PHE A 623 -5.09 18.92 -2.51
C PHE A 623 -4.53 17.94 -3.55
N ALA A 624 -4.60 16.64 -3.25
CA ALA A 624 -4.06 15.57 -4.06
C ALA A 624 -5.17 14.76 -4.72
N TYR A 625 -5.08 14.54 -6.03
CA TYR A 625 -6.09 13.85 -6.83
C TYR A 625 -5.47 12.76 -7.71
N GLY A 626 -6.23 11.69 -7.95
CA GLY A 626 -5.75 10.54 -8.71
C GLY A 626 -4.71 9.75 -7.92
N ASP A 627 -3.56 9.48 -8.52
CA ASP A 627 -2.43 8.81 -7.88
C ASP A 627 -1.43 9.76 -7.20
N ALA A 628 -1.75 11.06 -7.16
CA ALA A 628 -0.97 12.05 -6.44
C ALA A 628 -1.08 11.80 -4.92
N ARG A 629 0.06 11.61 -4.26
CA ARG A 629 0.10 11.39 -2.80
C ARG A 629 0.33 12.70 -2.06
N PHE A 630 -0.27 12.81 -0.87
CA PHE A 630 0.00 13.92 0.04
C PHE A 630 1.31 13.65 0.80
N TYR A 631 2.26 14.61 0.71
CA TYR A 631 3.56 14.52 1.37
C TYR A 631 3.73 15.55 2.48
N GLY A 632 2.75 16.40 2.71
CA GLY A 632 2.75 17.46 3.71
C GLY A 632 2.28 18.78 3.11
N SER A 633 2.01 19.78 3.96
CA SER A 633 1.56 21.11 3.58
C SER A 633 1.91 22.14 4.64
N THR A 634 1.84 23.41 4.28
CA THR A 634 1.94 24.53 5.24
C THR A 634 0.58 25.12 5.60
N GLY A 635 -0.53 24.55 5.10
CA GLY A 635 -1.90 25.09 5.32
C GLY A 635 -2.40 25.14 6.76
N GLY A 636 -1.64 24.58 7.72
CA GLY A 636 -1.91 24.70 9.15
C GLY A 636 -0.96 25.65 9.90
N ILE A 637 -0.05 26.33 9.18
CA ILE A 637 0.98 27.21 9.74
C ILE A 637 0.72 28.65 9.28
N ASN A 638 0.93 29.62 10.16
CA ASN A 638 0.91 31.04 9.77
C ASN A 638 2.19 31.36 9.01
N LEU A 639 2.11 31.43 7.70
CA LEU A 639 3.22 31.85 6.83
C LEU A 639 3.45 33.36 6.91
N ALA A 640 4.69 33.79 6.90
CA ALA A 640 5.06 35.21 6.81
C ALA A 640 4.64 35.80 5.44
N ARG A 641 4.69 34.97 4.39
CA ARG A 641 4.36 35.36 3.02
C ARG A 641 3.60 34.23 2.32
N PRO A 642 2.67 34.54 1.39
CA PRO A 642 1.86 33.54 0.72
C PRO A 642 2.71 32.66 -0.23
N VAL A 643 2.31 31.41 -0.38
CA VAL A 643 2.80 30.53 -1.43
C VAL A 643 2.28 31.02 -2.79
N VAL A 644 3.14 30.97 -3.81
CA VAL A 644 2.84 31.44 -5.18
C VAL A 644 2.99 30.37 -6.25
N GLY A 645 3.56 29.20 -5.91
CA GLY A 645 3.72 28.13 -6.87
C GLY A 645 4.26 26.84 -6.26
N MET A 646 4.21 25.79 -7.06
CA MET A 646 4.76 24.48 -6.71
C MET A 646 5.42 23.82 -7.94
N THR A 647 6.33 22.89 -7.67
CA THR A 647 6.84 21.95 -8.66
C THR A 647 7.03 20.58 -8.03
N ALA A 648 6.70 19.51 -8.75
CA ALA A 648 6.88 18.15 -8.29
C ALA A 648 8.32 17.66 -8.49
N THR A 649 8.78 16.72 -7.66
CA THR A 649 10.03 16.01 -7.94
C THR A 649 9.88 15.12 -9.18
N PRO A 650 10.99 14.86 -9.92
CA PRO A 650 10.93 13.94 -11.07
C PRO A 650 10.43 12.53 -10.73
N THR A 651 10.57 12.13 -9.47
CA THR A 651 10.10 10.84 -8.97
C THR A 651 8.59 10.82 -8.70
N GLY A 652 7.95 12.01 -8.59
CA GLY A 652 6.57 12.15 -8.14
C GLY A 652 6.34 11.79 -6.66
N ARG A 653 7.42 11.69 -5.86
CA ARG A 653 7.36 11.35 -4.43
C ARG A 653 7.61 12.53 -3.51
N GLY A 654 7.53 13.73 -4.05
CA GLY A 654 7.68 14.96 -3.32
C GLY A 654 7.38 16.18 -4.18
N TYR A 655 7.40 17.33 -3.56
CA TYR A 655 7.23 18.63 -4.21
C TYR A 655 7.86 19.75 -3.38
N TRP A 656 8.20 20.82 -4.07
CA TRP A 656 8.59 22.08 -3.47
C TRP A 656 7.47 23.09 -3.62
N LEU A 657 7.22 23.87 -2.56
CA LEU A 657 6.40 25.08 -2.61
C LEU A 657 7.32 26.28 -2.48
N VAL A 658 6.99 27.36 -3.18
CA VAL A 658 7.72 28.62 -3.09
C VAL A 658 6.78 29.73 -2.63
N ALA A 659 7.21 30.52 -1.64
CA ALA A 659 6.53 31.73 -1.20
C ALA A 659 6.99 32.95 -2.00
N ASP A 660 6.23 34.06 -1.94
CA ASP A 660 6.49 35.29 -2.72
C ASP A 660 7.76 36.07 -2.27
N ASP A 661 8.33 35.72 -1.11
CA ASP A 661 9.66 36.15 -0.64
C ASP A 661 10.79 35.20 -1.05
N GLY A 662 10.44 34.09 -1.72
CA GLY A 662 11.37 33.05 -2.10
C GLY A 662 11.71 32.03 -1.02
N GLY A 663 10.95 31.99 0.06
CA GLY A 663 10.94 30.90 1.04
C GLY A 663 10.55 29.59 0.37
N ILE A 664 11.29 28.50 0.65
CA ILE A 664 11.05 27.17 0.08
C ILE A 664 10.61 26.21 1.15
N PHE A 665 9.55 25.44 0.85
CA PHE A 665 9.07 24.33 1.66
C PHE A 665 9.18 23.06 0.84
N ALA A 666 9.91 22.07 1.36
CA ALA A 666 10.20 20.81 0.68
C ALA A 666 9.48 19.66 1.40
N PHE A 667 8.74 18.84 0.64
CA PHE A 667 7.96 17.74 1.14
C PHE A 667 8.24 16.43 0.39
N GLY A 668 8.13 15.30 1.09
CA GLY A 668 8.44 14.01 0.53
C GLY A 668 9.94 13.82 0.29
N ASP A 669 10.32 13.42 -0.92
CA ASP A 669 11.71 13.26 -1.33
C ASP A 669 12.33 14.54 -1.94
N ALA A 670 11.63 15.68 -1.86
CA ALA A 670 12.13 16.96 -2.30
C ALA A 670 13.25 17.44 -1.35
N ALA A 671 14.48 17.52 -1.84
CA ALA A 671 15.60 18.02 -1.05
C ALA A 671 15.63 19.55 -1.01
N PHE A 672 15.95 20.14 0.13
CA PHE A 672 16.14 21.57 0.25
C PHE A 672 17.54 21.96 -0.25
N HIS A 673 17.61 22.86 -1.22
CA HIS A 673 18.87 23.34 -1.84
C HIS A 673 19.17 24.80 -1.52
N GLY A 674 18.36 25.46 -0.72
CA GLY A 674 18.47 26.87 -0.34
C GLY A 674 17.21 27.67 -0.68
N SER A 675 17.16 28.94 -0.24
CA SER A 675 16.02 29.84 -0.44
C SER A 675 16.45 31.30 -0.59
N LEU A 676 15.50 32.14 -0.95
CA LEU A 676 15.68 33.60 -1.00
C LEU A 676 15.05 34.30 0.20
N GLY A 677 14.35 33.61 1.11
CA GLY A 677 13.58 34.20 2.21
C GLY A 677 14.38 35.11 3.14
N ASP A 678 15.71 34.97 3.20
CA ASP A 678 16.62 35.81 3.99
C ASP A 678 17.32 36.89 3.15
N ARG A 679 16.97 37.05 1.87
CA ARG A 679 17.66 37.94 0.93
C ARG A 679 16.73 39.04 0.42
N VAL A 680 17.30 40.23 0.24
CA VAL A 680 16.61 41.27 -0.53
C VAL A 680 16.68 40.94 -2.01
N VAL A 681 15.55 40.59 -2.63
CA VAL A 681 15.46 40.30 -4.06
C VAL A 681 14.81 41.45 -4.80
N GLY A 682 15.23 41.66 -6.04
CA GLY A 682 14.68 42.72 -6.91
C GLY A 682 13.34 42.25 -7.53
N GLY A 683 12.23 42.42 -6.81
CA GLY A 683 10.90 41.99 -7.26
C GLY A 683 10.30 40.94 -6.37
N ARG A 684 9.04 40.53 -6.67
CA ARG A 684 8.31 39.48 -5.97
C ARG A 684 8.56 38.14 -6.68
N VAL A 685 8.82 37.08 -5.93
CA VAL A 685 8.91 35.74 -6.51
C VAL A 685 7.54 35.31 -7.01
N ILE A 686 7.50 34.68 -8.20
CA ILE A 686 6.27 34.27 -8.87
C ILE A 686 6.21 32.77 -9.21
N GLY A 687 7.35 32.07 -9.18
CA GLY A 687 7.35 30.65 -9.55
C GLY A 687 8.64 29.93 -9.29
N ILE A 688 8.58 28.61 -9.39
CA ILE A 688 9.65 27.64 -9.21
C ILE A 688 9.59 26.58 -10.31
N ALA A 689 10.76 26.14 -10.84
CA ALA A 689 10.89 25.04 -11.80
C ALA A 689 12.06 24.11 -11.40
N ALA A 690 11.84 22.77 -11.37
CA ALA A 690 12.82 21.77 -10.96
C ALA A 690 13.37 20.92 -12.11
#